data_57fb313649c7d8fcb028e2bba3286c0a
#
_entry.id   57fb313649c7d8fcb028e2bba3286c0a
#
_cell.length_a   1.000
_cell.length_b   1.000
_cell.length_c   1.000
_cell.angle_alpha   90.00
_cell.angle_beta   90.00
_cell.angle_gamma   90.00
#
_symmetry.space_group_name_H-M   'P 1'
#
loop_
_entity.id
_entity.type
_entity.pdbx_description
1 polymer ?
#
loop_
_entity_poly.entity_id
_entity_poly.type
_entity_poly.pdbx_seq_one_letter_code
_entity_poly.pdbx_strand_id
1 'polypeptide(L)'
;RLAACFLDSIATLNLSGDGVGLNYHFGLFKQKFENHLQKEEKNPWITDKSWLNDTNIGFDVEFNGFTVHSKLYDIDVLGYQKGLNKLHLFDIDTIDETIVNDGISFDQKDIRKNLTLFLYPDDSTKEGQMLRIYQQYFMVSNAAQLILMEEKAKGHDLHELYKYVCIQINDTHPSMVIPELINRLVLEGIDLHEAIDIVSKTCAYTNHTILAEALEKWHLEDLKQVVPQLIPTIQELNAIAKSRSDNKAVQIIDEHNLVHMAHMDIHFGYSINGVASLHTEILKNSELKAFYELYPEKFNNKTNGITFRRWLLHCNHELSQYITSLIGDEYKTDATKLKDLLKFVDDETVLNKLLTIKQNRKQDLCNYLDKTMHLTLNPNSIFDIQIKRLHEYKRQQMNLLYIIQLLQKIRSGYVPSTPITFIFGAKAAPAYIIAKDIIHAILCLQDIIAKDPVASKYIQVVMVENYNVTNAEKLIPACDFSEQISLASKEASGTGNMKFMLNGAITIGTEDGANVEIHELVGDDNIYIFGESSDDVIAHYNNNDYDAGKYYNNDEIIKNAVDFLISEEMTSIGQTENLHRLHHELISKDWFMSLLDLKAYIQTKDQAYNDYEDRLAWAKKSLINIANAGYFSSDRTIAEYNNDIWHLDK
;
A
#
# COMPACT_ATOMS: atom_id res chain seq x y z
N ARG A 1 2.64 -2.49 -6.51
CA ARG A 1 3.83 -3.11 -5.87
C ARG A 1 3.53 -4.50 -5.34
N LEU A 2 2.43 -4.66 -4.60
CA LEU A 2 2.05 -5.97 -4.05
C LEU A 2 1.71 -6.97 -5.15
N ALA A 3 0.91 -6.57 -6.15
CA ALA A 3 0.56 -7.42 -7.28
C ALA A 3 1.80 -7.93 -8.02
N ALA A 4 2.83 -7.11 -8.17
CA ALA A 4 4.10 -7.53 -8.79
C ALA A 4 4.78 -8.65 -7.99
N CYS A 5 4.78 -8.58 -6.66
CA CYS A 5 5.29 -9.65 -5.80
C CYS A 5 4.48 -10.93 -5.98
N PHE A 6 3.17 -10.83 -6.06
CA PHE A 6 2.29 -11.98 -6.22
C PHE A 6 2.47 -12.65 -7.58
N LEU A 7 2.54 -11.87 -8.67
CA LEU A 7 2.79 -12.42 -10.01
C LEU A 7 4.15 -13.12 -10.09
N ASP A 8 5.19 -12.52 -9.49
CA ASP A 8 6.51 -13.13 -9.39
C ASP A 8 6.45 -14.49 -8.67
N SER A 9 5.76 -14.56 -7.56
CA SER A 9 5.62 -15.79 -6.78
C SER A 9 4.75 -16.83 -7.48
N ILE A 10 3.66 -16.45 -8.16
CA ILE A 10 2.82 -17.36 -8.93
C ILE A 10 3.68 -18.06 -10.00
N ALA A 11 4.47 -17.30 -10.75
CA ALA A 11 5.38 -17.85 -11.76
C ALA A 11 6.47 -18.70 -11.13
N THR A 12 7.08 -18.24 -10.04
CA THR A 12 8.16 -18.96 -9.34
C THR A 12 7.69 -20.32 -8.80
N LEU A 13 6.46 -20.40 -8.31
CA LEU A 13 5.85 -21.66 -7.85
C LEU A 13 5.35 -22.54 -8.99
N ASN A 14 5.53 -22.10 -10.24
CA ASN A 14 5.09 -22.81 -11.44
C ASN A 14 3.57 -23.03 -11.49
N LEU A 15 2.83 -22.06 -10.96
CA LEU A 15 1.36 -22.03 -11.02
C LEU A 15 0.91 -21.26 -12.27
N SER A 16 -0.20 -21.66 -12.87
CA SER A 16 -0.82 -20.94 -14.00
C SER A 16 -1.67 -19.81 -13.47
N GLY A 17 -1.16 -18.58 -13.52
CA GLY A 17 -1.90 -17.41 -13.05
C GLY A 17 -1.44 -16.13 -13.71
N ASP A 18 -2.36 -15.46 -14.38
CA ASP A 18 -2.11 -14.22 -15.10
C ASP A 18 -2.66 -13.01 -14.34
N GLY A 19 -2.00 -11.87 -14.51
CA GLY A 19 -2.53 -10.59 -14.06
C GLY A 19 -3.28 -9.88 -15.18
N VAL A 20 -4.28 -9.07 -14.81
CA VAL A 20 -5.02 -8.21 -15.75
C VAL A 20 -5.09 -6.81 -15.21
N GLY A 21 -4.79 -5.83 -16.05
CA GLY A 21 -4.83 -4.41 -15.72
C GLY A 21 -4.93 -3.54 -16.96
N LEU A 22 -4.69 -2.24 -16.79
CA LEU A 22 -4.70 -1.27 -17.87
C LEU A 22 -3.27 -0.81 -18.20
N ASN A 23 -3.05 -0.51 -19.47
CA ASN A 23 -1.80 0.04 -19.95
C ASN A 23 -1.83 1.57 -19.80
N TYR A 24 -1.58 2.07 -18.58
CA TYR A 24 -1.55 3.51 -18.34
C TYR A 24 -0.34 4.15 -19.00
N HIS A 25 -0.54 5.26 -19.71
CA HIS A 25 0.54 6.00 -20.36
C HIS A 25 1.38 6.79 -19.37
N PHE A 26 0.73 7.29 -18.31
CA PHE A 26 1.39 7.95 -17.19
C PHE A 26 1.04 7.18 -15.92
N GLY A 27 2.05 6.71 -15.21
CA GLY A 27 1.86 6.03 -13.94
C GLY A 27 1.42 7.00 -12.84
N LEU A 28 1.78 6.70 -11.59
CA LEU A 28 1.63 7.67 -10.52
C LEU A 28 2.51 8.89 -10.87
N PHE A 29 1.97 10.11 -10.68
CA PHE A 29 2.64 11.36 -11.05
C PHE A 29 4.09 11.41 -10.53
N LYS A 30 4.92 12.15 -11.26
CA LYS A 30 6.26 12.54 -10.79
C LYS A 30 6.12 13.70 -9.81
N GLN A 31 6.67 13.52 -8.62
CA GLN A 31 6.66 14.56 -7.58
C GLN A 31 7.87 15.46 -7.72
N LYS A 32 7.63 16.77 -7.71
CA LYS A 32 8.67 17.79 -7.55
C LYS A 32 8.34 18.69 -6.37
N PHE A 33 9.38 19.23 -5.75
CA PHE A 33 9.25 20.22 -4.69
C PHE A 33 9.68 21.60 -5.20
N GLU A 34 8.76 22.55 -5.09
CA GLU A 34 9.00 23.97 -5.39
C GLU A 34 8.42 24.83 -4.29
N ASN A 35 9.20 25.75 -3.72
CA ASN A 35 8.78 26.62 -2.63
C ASN A 35 8.22 25.81 -1.43
N HIS A 36 8.85 24.69 -1.09
CA HIS A 36 8.42 23.78 -0.04
C HIS A 36 7.03 23.15 -0.29
N LEU A 37 6.58 23.09 -1.53
CA LEU A 37 5.30 22.51 -1.92
C LEU A 37 5.48 21.36 -2.89
N GLN A 38 4.62 20.34 -2.75
CA GLN A 38 4.53 19.29 -3.74
C GLN A 38 3.91 19.81 -5.03
N LYS A 39 4.57 19.56 -6.14
CA LYS A 39 4.01 19.70 -7.50
C LYS A 39 3.97 18.35 -8.18
N GLU A 40 2.97 18.16 -9.03
CA GLU A 40 2.73 16.95 -9.77
C GLU A 40 3.04 17.17 -11.25
N GLU A 41 3.83 16.27 -11.84
CA GLU A 41 4.16 16.25 -13.26
C GLU A 41 3.82 14.88 -13.89
N LYS A 42 3.70 14.86 -15.20
CA LYS A 42 3.58 13.62 -15.97
C LYS A 42 4.77 12.70 -15.69
N ASN A 43 4.51 11.41 -15.57
CA ASN A 43 5.54 10.40 -15.34
C ASN A 43 5.44 9.32 -16.41
N PRO A 44 5.92 9.58 -17.66
CA PRO A 44 5.90 8.58 -18.72
C PRO A 44 6.75 7.38 -18.35
N TRP A 45 6.21 6.17 -18.55
CA TRP A 45 6.95 4.94 -18.32
C TRP A 45 7.03 4.04 -19.55
N ILE A 46 6.12 4.25 -20.52
CA ILE A 46 6.16 3.55 -21.81
C ILE A 46 7.19 4.24 -22.70
N THR A 47 8.16 3.47 -23.16
CA THR A 47 9.22 3.93 -24.07
C THR A 47 9.34 2.99 -25.26
N ASP A 48 10.10 3.38 -26.29
CA ASP A 48 10.38 2.54 -27.45
C ASP A 48 11.06 1.20 -27.09
N LYS A 49 11.64 1.12 -25.90
CA LYS A 49 12.27 -0.08 -25.34
C LYS A 49 11.43 -0.73 -24.25
N SER A 50 10.12 -0.58 -24.32
CA SER A 50 9.22 -1.16 -23.34
C SER A 50 9.17 -2.69 -23.45
N TRP A 51 8.74 -3.34 -22.37
CA TRP A 51 8.57 -4.80 -22.29
C TRP A 51 7.22 -5.27 -22.85
N LEU A 52 6.45 -4.36 -23.44
CA LEU A 52 5.10 -4.62 -23.95
C LEU A 52 5.17 -5.39 -25.25
N ASN A 53 4.46 -6.51 -25.33
CA ASN A 53 4.27 -7.30 -26.53
C ASN A 53 2.86 -7.07 -27.08
N ASP A 54 2.73 -6.56 -28.30
CA ASP A 54 1.44 -6.41 -28.97
C ASP A 54 0.91 -7.80 -29.33
N THR A 55 -0.25 -8.16 -28.83
CA THR A 55 -0.86 -9.48 -29.06
C THR A 55 -1.73 -9.52 -30.31
N ASN A 56 -2.03 -8.38 -30.91
CA ASN A 56 -3.04 -8.21 -31.98
C ASN A 56 -4.46 -8.65 -31.54
N ILE A 57 -4.72 -8.76 -30.25
CA ILE A 57 -6.04 -9.04 -29.68
C ILE A 57 -6.65 -7.72 -29.22
N GLY A 58 -7.93 -7.56 -29.43
CA GLY A 58 -8.72 -6.42 -28.96
C GLY A 58 -10.19 -6.77 -28.89
N PHE A 59 -10.91 -6.00 -28.08
CA PHE A 59 -12.34 -6.19 -27.84
C PHE A 59 -13.08 -4.87 -27.93
N ASP A 60 -14.34 -4.92 -28.33
CA ASP A 60 -15.24 -3.79 -28.19
C ASP A 60 -15.78 -3.72 -26.76
N VAL A 61 -15.70 -2.55 -26.16
CA VAL A 61 -16.27 -2.26 -24.85
C VAL A 61 -17.33 -1.17 -25.00
N GLU A 62 -18.56 -1.54 -24.66
CA GLU A 62 -19.72 -0.66 -24.81
C GLU A 62 -19.96 0.17 -23.56
N PHE A 63 -20.01 1.48 -23.74
CA PHE A 63 -20.48 2.44 -22.77
C PHE A 63 -21.83 3.03 -23.22
N ASN A 64 -22.44 3.85 -22.38
CA ASN A 64 -23.69 4.50 -22.74
C ASN A 64 -23.50 5.47 -23.92
N GLY A 65 -24.01 5.12 -25.06
CA GLY A 65 -23.99 5.95 -26.25
C GLY A 65 -22.71 5.91 -27.10
N PHE A 66 -21.70 5.12 -26.72
CA PHE A 66 -20.50 4.93 -27.52
C PHE A 66 -19.77 3.64 -27.18
N THR A 67 -18.90 3.23 -28.09
CA THR A 67 -18.05 2.04 -27.96
C THR A 67 -16.58 2.45 -28.12
N VAL A 68 -15.70 1.83 -27.35
CA VAL A 68 -14.26 1.93 -27.55
C VAL A 68 -13.70 0.58 -27.96
N HIS A 69 -12.64 0.59 -28.75
CA HIS A 69 -11.93 -0.63 -29.14
C HIS A 69 -10.63 -0.76 -28.34
N SER A 70 -10.46 -1.91 -27.67
CA SER A 70 -9.28 -2.17 -26.88
C SER A 70 -8.14 -2.78 -27.69
N LYS A 71 -6.93 -2.61 -27.16
CA LYS A 71 -5.71 -3.29 -27.62
C LYS A 71 -5.08 -3.98 -26.43
N LEU A 72 -4.76 -5.26 -26.58
CA LEU A 72 -4.11 -6.03 -25.54
C LEU A 72 -2.59 -6.07 -25.75
N TYR A 73 -1.87 -5.63 -24.74
CA TYR A 73 -0.42 -5.81 -24.61
C TYR A 73 -0.13 -6.77 -23.48
N ASP A 74 0.81 -7.67 -23.68
CA ASP A 74 1.28 -8.60 -22.66
C ASP A 74 2.70 -8.25 -22.19
N ILE A 75 2.94 -8.47 -20.90
CA ILE A 75 4.28 -8.54 -20.33
C ILE A 75 4.50 -9.98 -19.85
N ASP A 76 5.62 -10.59 -20.26
CA ASP A 76 6.01 -11.90 -19.77
C ASP A 76 6.46 -11.81 -18.32
N VAL A 77 5.90 -12.67 -17.47
CA VAL A 77 6.24 -12.78 -16.05
C VAL A 77 7.04 -14.07 -15.86
N LEU A 78 8.34 -13.93 -15.66
CA LEU A 78 9.25 -15.06 -15.50
C LEU A 78 9.41 -15.41 -14.02
N GLY A 79 9.31 -16.69 -13.71
CA GLY A 79 9.63 -17.21 -12.38
C GLY A 79 11.15 -17.26 -12.15
N TYR A 80 11.55 -17.47 -10.89
CA TYR A 80 12.96 -17.43 -10.47
C TYR A 80 13.84 -18.48 -11.18
N GLN A 81 13.39 -19.71 -11.29
CA GLN A 81 14.11 -20.78 -11.97
C GLN A 81 13.30 -21.41 -13.10
N LYS A 82 12.01 -21.31 -13.02
CA LYS A 82 11.04 -21.85 -13.96
C LYS A 82 9.73 -21.09 -13.84
N GLY A 83 8.82 -21.31 -14.76
CA GLY A 83 7.50 -20.69 -14.78
C GLY A 83 7.47 -19.46 -15.67
N LEU A 84 6.38 -19.35 -16.40
CA LEU A 84 6.11 -18.24 -17.31
C LEU A 84 4.60 -17.98 -17.32
N ASN A 85 4.22 -16.79 -16.92
CA ASN A 85 2.84 -16.31 -16.99
C ASN A 85 2.79 -14.96 -17.72
N LYS A 86 1.62 -14.36 -17.79
CA LYS A 86 1.39 -13.09 -18.47
C LYS A 86 0.83 -12.05 -17.51
N LEU A 87 1.20 -10.81 -17.76
CA LEU A 87 0.47 -9.64 -17.29
C LEU A 87 -0.21 -9.02 -18.51
N HIS A 88 -1.52 -9.11 -18.55
CA HIS A 88 -2.36 -8.57 -19.59
C HIS A 88 -2.69 -7.12 -19.33
N LEU A 89 -2.28 -6.22 -20.21
CA LEU A 89 -2.51 -4.78 -20.07
C LEU A 89 -3.32 -4.26 -21.25
N PHE A 90 -4.53 -3.77 -20.97
CA PHE A 90 -5.44 -3.25 -21.99
C PHE A 90 -5.27 -1.74 -22.14
N ASP A 91 -5.26 -1.30 -23.38
CA ASP A 91 -5.24 0.09 -23.83
C ASP A 91 -6.39 0.35 -24.80
N ILE A 92 -6.58 1.58 -25.23
CA ILE A 92 -7.51 1.96 -26.30
C ILE A 92 -6.74 2.50 -27.50
N ASP A 93 -7.30 2.30 -28.70
CA ASP A 93 -6.68 2.72 -29.95
C ASP A 93 -6.75 4.24 -30.21
N THR A 94 -7.63 4.94 -29.50
CA THR A 94 -7.89 6.38 -29.65
C THR A 94 -7.20 7.25 -28.60
N ILE A 95 -6.35 6.66 -27.75
CA ILE A 95 -5.65 7.39 -26.66
C ILE A 95 -4.84 8.57 -27.24
N ASP A 96 -4.86 9.69 -26.55
CA ASP A 96 -4.14 10.91 -26.99
C ASP A 96 -3.41 11.56 -25.81
N GLU A 97 -2.10 11.35 -25.73
CA GLU A 97 -1.24 11.94 -24.70
C GLU A 97 -1.14 13.46 -24.81
N THR A 98 -1.41 14.02 -25.99
CA THR A 98 -1.24 15.47 -26.25
C THR A 98 -2.27 16.34 -25.54
N ILE A 99 -3.38 15.74 -25.05
CA ILE A 99 -4.40 16.49 -24.30
C ILE A 99 -3.99 16.84 -22.88
N VAL A 100 -2.90 16.25 -22.37
CA VAL A 100 -2.40 16.54 -21.04
C VAL A 100 -1.65 17.86 -21.04
N ASN A 101 -2.14 18.83 -20.26
CA ASN A 101 -1.53 20.13 -20.07
C ASN A 101 -0.30 20.04 -19.15
N ASP A 102 0.30 21.19 -18.85
CA ASP A 102 1.35 21.28 -17.84
C ASP A 102 0.84 20.66 -16.51
N GLY A 103 1.70 19.85 -15.90
CA GLY A 103 1.31 19.07 -14.75
C GLY A 103 0.61 17.77 -15.13
N ILE A 104 -0.58 17.52 -14.57
CA ILE A 104 -1.35 16.28 -14.78
C ILE A 104 -2.80 16.54 -15.15
N SER A 105 -3.17 17.78 -15.51
CA SER A 105 -4.53 18.14 -15.85
C SER A 105 -4.87 17.85 -17.31
N PHE A 106 -6.10 17.44 -17.59
CA PHE A 106 -6.61 17.15 -18.91
C PHE A 106 -8.14 17.22 -18.91
N ASP A 107 -8.75 17.25 -20.09
CA ASP A 107 -10.22 17.15 -20.22
C ASP A 107 -10.68 15.73 -19.85
N GLN A 108 -11.31 15.60 -18.69
CA GLN A 108 -11.78 14.32 -18.14
C GLN A 108 -13.08 13.82 -18.79
N LYS A 109 -13.71 14.59 -19.66
CA LYS A 109 -14.97 14.22 -20.33
C LYS A 109 -14.76 13.41 -21.61
N ASP A 110 -13.62 13.59 -22.27
CA ASP A 110 -13.33 12.92 -23.53
C ASP A 110 -12.72 11.52 -23.29
N ILE A 111 -13.58 10.59 -22.95
CA ILE A 111 -13.19 9.21 -22.56
C ILE A 111 -12.40 8.50 -23.65
N ARG A 112 -12.72 8.73 -24.93
CA ARG A 112 -12.02 8.10 -26.06
C ARG A 112 -10.55 8.51 -26.14
N LYS A 113 -10.20 9.67 -25.59
CA LYS A 113 -8.83 10.19 -25.59
C LYS A 113 -8.09 10.03 -24.28
N ASN A 114 -8.81 9.85 -23.16
CA ASN A 114 -8.19 9.94 -21.83
C ASN A 114 -8.23 8.65 -21.01
N LEU A 115 -8.96 7.62 -21.42
CA LEU A 115 -9.33 6.47 -20.58
C LEU A 115 -8.12 5.79 -19.92
N THR A 116 -7.02 5.64 -20.64
CA THR A 116 -5.81 4.95 -20.16
C THR A 116 -4.62 5.88 -19.95
N LEU A 117 -4.84 7.18 -19.76
CA LEU A 117 -3.74 8.14 -19.54
C LEU A 117 -3.11 7.96 -18.17
N PHE A 118 -3.88 8.06 -17.09
CA PHE A 118 -3.38 8.07 -15.71
C PHE A 118 -3.93 6.95 -14.84
N LEU A 119 -3.03 6.36 -14.05
CA LEU A 119 -3.38 5.32 -13.05
C LEU A 119 -4.39 5.84 -12.01
N TYR A 120 -4.18 7.03 -11.48
CA TYR A 120 -5.09 7.67 -10.51
C TYR A 120 -5.37 9.10 -10.97
N PRO A 121 -6.39 9.30 -11.82
CA PRO A 121 -6.80 10.66 -12.20
C PRO A 121 -7.36 11.41 -10.99
N ASP A 122 -7.35 12.73 -11.08
CA ASP A 122 -7.97 13.58 -10.06
C ASP A 122 -9.48 13.31 -9.99
N ASP A 123 -9.94 12.79 -8.86
CA ASP A 123 -11.34 12.48 -8.58
C ASP A 123 -12.03 13.45 -7.60
N SER A 124 -11.45 14.62 -7.42
CA SER A 124 -12.06 15.70 -6.65
C SER A 124 -13.29 16.31 -7.35
N THR A 125 -13.41 16.09 -8.65
CA THR A 125 -14.54 16.54 -9.47
C THR A 125 -15.46 15.38 -9.83
N LYS A 126 -16.71 15.72 -10.22
CA LYS A 126 -17.67 14.72 -10.70
C LYS A 126 -17.15 13.97 -11.94
N GLU A 127 -16.55 14.68 -12.86
CA GLU A 127 -15.97 14.12 -14.09
C GLU A 127 -14.85 13.12 -13.77
N GLY A 128 -14.01 13.43 -12.78
CA GLY A 128 -12.94 12.53 -12.33
C GLY A 128 -13.48 11.27 -11.67
N GLN A 129 -14.54 11.38 -10.88
CA GLN A 129 -15.23 10.24 -10.30
C GLN A 129 -15.85 9.34 -11.38
N MET A 130 -16.50 9.96 -12.38
CA MET A 130 -17.06 9.23 -13.52
C MET A 130 -15.97 8.53 -14.32
N LEU A 131 -14.81 9.16 -14.55
CA LEU A 131 -13.68 8.55 -15.23
C LEU A 131 -13.20 7.27 -14.53
N ARG A 132 -13.20 7.23 -13.21
CA ARG A 132 -12.86 6.01 -12.45
C ARG A 132 -13.84 4.87 -12.77
N ILE A 133 -15.12 5.13 -12.89
CA ILE A 133 -16.11 4.11 -13.27
C ILE A 133 -15.81 3.61 -14.69
N TYR A 134 -15.53 4.50 -15.65
CA TYR A 134 -15.14 4.12 -17.00
C TYR A 134 -13.89 3.22 -17.02
N GLN A 135 -12.86 3.57 -16.26
CA GLN A 135 -11.63 2.78 -16.18
C GLN A 135 -11.86 1.39 -15.57
N GLN A 136 -12.63 1.31 -14.49
CA GLN A 136 -12.92 0.04 -13.83
C GLN A 136 -13.74 -0.87 -14.73
N TYR A 137 -14.78 -0.36 -15.37
CA TYR A 137 -15.58 -1.16 -16.31
C TYR A 137 -14.78 -1.59 -17.53
N PHE A 138 -13.99 -0.71 -18.11
CA PHE A 138 -13.10 -1.04 -19.23
C PHE A 138 -12.19 -2.23 -18.90
N MET A 139 -11.56 -2.20 -17.73
CA MET A 139 -10.69 -3.27 -17.28
C MET A 139 -11.44 -4.61 -17.16
N VAL A 140 -12.56 -4.63 -16.47
CA VAL A 140 -13.28 -5.89 -16.19
C VAL A 140 -13.99 -6.44 -17.42
N SER A 141 -14.47 -5.59 -18.31
CA SER A 141 -15.10 -6.04 -19.56
C SER A 141 -14.08 -6.73 -20.47
N ASN A 142 -12.90 -6.14 -20.61
CA ASN A 142 -11.80 -6.77 -21.36
C ASN A 142 -11.37 -8.09 -20.73
N ALA A 143 -11.24 -8.13 -19.41
CA ALA A 143 -10.86 -9.34 -18.67
C ALA A 143 -11.89 -10.47 -18.89
N ALA A 144 -13.18 -10.17 -18.75
CA ALA A 144 -14.24 -11.15 -18.96
C ALA A 144 -14.24 -11.69 -20.40
N GLN A 145 -14.10 -10.81 -21.39
CA GLN A 145 -14.05 -11.20 -22.79
C GLN A 145 -12.83 -12.07 -23.11
N LEU A 146 -11.64 -11.72 -22.57
CA LEU A 146 -10.43 -12.51 -22.75
C LEU A 146 -10.57 -13.91 -22.15
N ILE A 147 -11.07 -14.01 -20.92
CA ILE A 147 -11.28 -15.28 -20.22
C ILE A 147 -12.21 -16.19 -21.05
N LEU A 148 -13.36 -15.69 -21.48
CA LEU A 148 -14.31 -16.48 -22.24
C LEU A 148 -13.78 -16.88 -23.61
N MET A 149 -13.04 -15.99 -24.28
CA MET A 149 -12.39 -16.31 -25.55
C MET A 149 -11.39 -17.47 -25.38
N GLU A 150 -10.53 -17.41 -24.36
CA GLU A 150 -9.52 -18.44 -24.10
C GLU A 150 -10.15 -19.79 -23.72
N GLU A 151 -11.18 -19.77 -22.84
CA GLU A 151 -11.82 -21.00 -22.40
C GLU A 151 -12.61 -21.68 -23.52
N LYS A 152 -13.27 -20.91 -24.39
CA LYS A 152 -13.92 -21.43 -25.60
C LYS A 152 -12.88 -22.02 -26.56
N ALA A 153 -11.75 -21.36 -26.74
CA ALA A 153 -10.67 -21.87 -27.60
C ALA A 153 -10.08 -23.19 -27.09
N LYS A 154 -10.09 -23.42 -25.79
CA LYS A 154 -9.68 -24.70 -25.18
C LYS A 154 -10.75 -25.78 -25.26
N GLY A 155 -11.97 -25.43 -25.69
CA GLY A 155 -13.10 -26.35 -25.76
C GLY A 155 -13.76 -26.63 -24.40
N HIS A 156 -13.55 -25.78 -23.42
CA HIS A 156 -14.18 -25.92 -22.11
C HIS A 156 -15.66 -25.52 -22.14
N ASP A 157 -16.48 -26.25 -21.39
CA ASP A 157 -17.89 -25.94 -21.22
C ASP A 157 -18.06 -24.74 -20.28
N LEU A 158 -18.64 -23.65 -20.77
CA LEU A 158 -18.84 -22.43 -19.98
C LEU A 158 -19.83 -22.62 -18.83
N HIS A 159 -20.73 -23.63 -18.89
CA HIS A 159 -21.59 -24.02 -17.76
C HIS A 159 -20.79 -24.50 -16.56
N GLU A 160 -19.56 -24.93 -16.78
CA GLU A 160 -18.62 -25.42 -15.77
C GLU A 160 -17.39 -24.51 -15.63
N LEU A 161 -17.49 -23.22 -15.97
CA LEU A 161 -16.38 -22.26 -15.97
C LEU A 161 -15.58 -22.29 -14.65
N TYR A 162 -16.26 -22.42 -13.52
CA TYR A 162 -15.64 -22.48 -12.20
C TYR A 162 -14.68 -23.67 -12.00
N LYS A 163 -14.74 -24.69 -12.85
CA LYS A 163 -13.79 -25.81 -12.82
C LYS A 163 -12.44 -25.46 -13.45
N TYR A 164 -12.39 -24.45 -14.29
CA TYR A 164 -11.23 -24.09 -15.09
C TYR A 164 -10.65 -22.73 -14.74
N VAL A 165 -11.44 -21.83 -14.15
CA VAL A 165 -11.08 -20.43 -13.90
C VAL A 165 -11.41 -20.05 -12.46
N CYS A 166 -10.45 -19.40 -11.82
CA CYS A 166 -10.67 -18.65 -10.59
C CYS A 166 -10.27 -17.20 -10.85
N ILE A 167 -11.14 -16.26 -10.52
CA ILE A 167 -10.86 -14.83 -10.59
C ILE A 167 -10.64 -14.32 -9.17
N GLN A 168 -9.42 -13.89 -8.86
CA GLN A 168 -9.14 -13.22 -7.60
C GLN A 168 -9.36 -11.72 -7.77
N ILE A 169 -10.42 -11.22 -7.17
CA ILE A 169 -10.78 -9.79 -7.17
C ILE A 169 -9.87 -9.08 -6.15
N ASN A 170 -9.00 -8.21 -6.67
CA ASN A 170 -7.99 -7.54 -5.87
C ASN A 170 -8.51 -6.17 -5.44
N ASP A 171 -9.04 -6.08 -4.23
CA ASP A 171 -9.82 -4.96 -3.69
C ASP A 171 -11.13 -4.74 -4.48
N THR A 172 -11.75 -3.57 -4.38
CA THR A 172 -13.06 -3.29 -4.97
C THR A 172 -13.00 -2.74 -6.39
N HIS A 173 -11.82 -2.36 -6.87
CA HIS A 173 -11.66 -1.80 -8.22
C HIS A 173 -12.17 -2.74 -9.33
N PRO A 174 -11.97 -4.09 -9.27
CA PRO A 174 -12.48 -5.00 -10.27
C PRO A 174 -13.86 -5.59 -9.96
N SER A 175 -14.58 -5.10 -8.96
CA SER A 175 -15.85 -5.71 -8.50
C SER A 175 -16.91 -5.85 -9.61
N MET A 176 -16.93 -4.94 -10.58
CA MET A 176 -17.86 -5.01 -11.71
C MET A 176 -17.65 -6.24 -12.62
N VAL A 177 -16.56 -7.00 -12.42
CA VAL A 177 -16.38 -8.28 -13.14
C VAL A 177 -17.51 -9.24 -12.85
N ILE A 178 -18.12 -9.17 -11.67
CA ILE A 178 -19.25 -10.05 -11.31
C ILE A 178 -20.45 -9.82 -12.24
N PRO A 179 -21.07 -8.64 -12.29
CA PRO A 179 -22.19 -8.42 -13.22
C PRO A 179 -21.78 -8.49 -14.69
N GLU A 180 -20.56 -8.08 -15.05
CA GLU A 180 -20.09 -8.15 -16.44
C GLU A 180 -19.95 -9.59 -16.90
N LEU A 181 -19.33 -10.46 -16.12
CA LEU A 181 -19.19 -11.87 -16.49
C LEU A 181 -20.53 -12.58 -16.55
N ILE A 182 -21.44 -12.27 -15.64
CA ILE A 182 -22.83 -12.77 -15.69
C ILE A 182 -23.47 -12.39 -17.03
N ASN A 183 -23.41 -11.12 -17.42
CA ASN A 183 -23.99 -10.66 -18.67
C ASN A 183 -23.34 -11.35 -19.89
N ARG A 184 -22.03 -11.52 -19.87
CA ARG A 184 -21.30 -12.22 -20.95
C ARG A 184 -21.73 -13.68 -21.07
N LEU A 185 -21.92 -14.38 -19.95
CA LEU A 185 -22.42 -15.77 -19.96
C LEU A 185 -23.86 -15.85 -20.49
N VAL A 186 -24.71 -14.88 -20.14
CA VAL A 186 -26.07 -14.81 -20.69
C VAL A 186 -26.06 -14.59 -22.20
N LEU A 187 -25.12 -13.76 -22.71
CA LEU A 187 -24.92 -13.58 -24.15
C LEU A 187 -24.47 -14.87 -24.85
N GLU A 188 -23.80 -15.77 -24.15
CA GLU A 188 -23.46 -17.12 -24.66
C GLU A 188 -24.62 -18.13 -24.57
N GLY A 189 -25.80 -17.71 -24.12
CA GLY A 189 -27.00 -18.52 -24.06
C GLY A 189 -27.25 -19.22 -22.73
N ILE A 190 -26.52 -18.87 -21.69
CA ILE A 190 -26.71 -19.43 -20.35
C ILE A 190 -27.82 -18.66 -19.61
N ASP A 191 -28.68 -19.38 -18.90
CA ASP A 191 -29.73 -18.77 -18.08
C ASP A 191 -29.15 -17.83 -17.04
N LEU A 192 -29.84 -16.72 -16.77
CA LEU A 192 -29.33 -15.66 -15.84
C LEU A 192 -29.01 -16.22 -14.45
N HIS A 193 -29.90 -17.01 -13.85
CA HIS A 193 -29.68 -17.56 -12.53
C HIS A 193 -28.57 -18.60 -12.50
N GLU A 194 -28.44 -19.38 -13.57
CA GLU A 194 -27.30 -20.29 -13.73
C GLU A 194 -26.01 -19.51 -13.90
N ALA A 195 -25.97 -18.42 -14.66
CA ALA A 195 -24.82 -17.56 -14.83
C ALA A 195 -24.39 -16.94 -13.49
N ILE A 196 -25.35 -16.51 -12.67
CA ILE A 196 -25.06 -15.98 -11.32
C ILE A 196 -24.41 -17.07 -10.45
N ASP A 197 -24.89 -18.29 -10.48
CA ASP A 197 -24.31 -19.41 -9.74
C ASP A 197 -22.89 -19.73 -10.21
N ILE A 198 -22.67 -19.79 -11.51
CA ILE A 198 -21.33 -20.02 -12.11
C ILE A 198 -20.35 -18.96 -11.64
N VAL A 199 -20.70 -17.68 -11.75
CA VAL A 199 -19.83 -16.56 -11.34
C VAL A 199 -19.54 -16.58 -9.85
N SER A 200 -20.54 -16.91 -9.03
CA SER A 200 -20.38 -17.04 -7.58
C SER A 200 -19.37 -18.11 -7.17
N LYS A 201 -19.20 -19.15 -7.99
CA LYS A 201 -18.22 -20.22 -7.79
C LYS A 201 -16.86 -19.92 -8.44
N THR A 202 -16.80 -18.90 -9.29
CA THR A 202 -15.59 -18.52 -10.04
C THR A 202 -14.79 -17.41 -9.35
N CYS A 203 -15.45 -16.52 -8.59
CA CYS A 203 -14.86 -15.32 -8.02
C CYS A 203 -14.53 -15.48 -6.55
N ALA A 204 -13.34 -14.98 -6.16
CA ALA A 204 -12.90 -14.81 -4.80
C ALA A 204 -12.44 -13.37 -4.59
N TYR A 205 -12.59 -12.84 -3.39
CA TYR A 205 -12.34 -11.43 -3.09
C TYR A 205 -11.30 -11.26 -2.01
N THR A 206 -10.30 -10.41 -2.27
CA THR A 206 -9.33 -9.93 -1.27
C THR A 206 -9.64 -8.50 -0.91
N ASN A 207 -9.91 -8.25 0.38
CA ASN A 207 -10.05 -6.91 0.92
C ASN A 207 -8.67 -6.36 1.36
N HIS A 208 -8.29 -5.19 0.84
CA HIS A 208 -7.04 -4.50 1.21
C HIS A 208 -7.27 -3.25 2.07
N THR A 209 -8.50 -2.99 2.48
CA THR A 209 -8.90 -1.73 3.10
C THR A 209 -9.62 -1.97 4.42
N ILE A 210 -9.24 -1.23 5.47
CA ILE A 210 -10.00 -1.17 6.72
C ILE A 210 -10.86 0.10 6.79
N LEU A 211 -10.35 1.23 6.26
CA LEU A 211 -11.07 2.50 6.32
C LEU A 211 -12.44 2.38 5.64
N ALA A 212 -13.51 2.49 6.41
CA ALA A 212 -14.88 2.35 5.90
C ALA A 212 -15.20 3.35 4.77
N GLU A 213 -14.67 4.56 4.87
CA GLU A 213 -14.81 5.60 3.85
C GLU A 213 -14.09 5.27 2.54
N ALA A 214 -13.11 4.37 2.56
CA ALA A 214 -12.38 3.95 1.36
C ALA A 214 -13.00 2.72 0.67
N LEU A 215 -14.03 2.09 1.26
CA LEU A 215 -14.83 1.07 0.60
C LEU A 215 -15.70 1.72 -0.46
N GLU A 216 -15.50 1.34 -1.72
CA GLU A 216 -16.15 2.00 -2.85
C GLU A 216 -17.66 1.80 -2.86
N LYS A 217 -18.36 2.91 -3.05
CA LYS A 217 -19.80 2.99 -3.28
C LYS A 217 -20.04 3.94 -4.44
N TRP A 218 -20.88 3.53 -5.36
CA TRP A 218 -21.25 4.36 -6.51
C TRP A 218 -22.75 4.62 -6.51
N HIS A 219 -23.16 5.85 -6.79
CA HIS A 219 -24.56 6.12 -7.02
C HIS A 219 -25.06 5.29 -8.20
N LEU A 220 -26.23 4.68 -8.04
CA LEU A 220 -26.85 3.86 -9.11
C LEU A 220 -27.01 4.65 -10.41
N GLU A 221 -27.37 5.94 -10.32
CA GLU A 221 -27.49 6.84 -11.46
C GLU A 221 -26.16 7.06 -12.19
N ASP A 222 -25.06 7.14 -11.44
CA ASP A 222 -23.71 7.28 -12.03
C ASP A 222 -23.32 6.03 -12.79
N LEU A 223 -23.57 4.85 -12.23
CA LEU A 223 -23.35 3.57 -12.93
C LEU A 223 -24.24 3.46 -14.17
N LYS A 224 -25.51 3.87 -14.06
CA LYS A 224 -26.45 3.87 -15.18
C LYS A 224 -26.01 4.81 -16.30
N GLN A 225 -25.42 5.95 -15.94
CA GLN A 225 -24.90 6.90 -16.92
C GLN A 225 -23.72 6.34 -17.71
N VAL A 226 -22.90 5.50 -17.11
CA VAL A 226 -21.70 4.92 -17.74
C VAL A 226 -22.02 3.57 -18.39
N VAL A 227 -22.67 2.67 -17.66
CA VAL A 227 -22.87 1.26 -18.03
C VAL A 227 -24.31 0.80 -17.75
N PRO A 228 -25.31 1.36 -18.48
CA PRO A 228 -26.71 1.04 -18.23
C PRO A 228 -27.02 -0.45 -18.36
N GLN A 229 -26.27 -1.21 -19.16
CA GLN A 229 -26.43 -2.64 -19.36
C GLN A 229 -26.14 -3.48 -18.09
N LEU A 230 -25.40 -2.97 -17.14
CA LEU A 230 -25.16 -3.66 -15.87
C LEU A 230 -26.27 -3.46 -14.84
N ILE A 231 -27.08 -2.44 -14.97
CA ILE A 231 -28.07 -2.05 -13.95
C ILE A 231 -29.10 -3.15 -13.69
N PRO A 232 -29.73 -3.79 -14.69
CA PRO A 232 -30.69 -4.87 -14.43
C PRO A 232 -30.03 -6.04 -13.66
N THR A 233 -28.81 -6.39 -14.02
CA THR A 233 -28.07 -7.47 -13.34
C THR A 233 -27.75 -7.09 -11.89
N ILE A 234 -27.25 -5.88 -11.64
CA ILE A 234 -26.97 -5.39 -10.27
C ILE A 234 -28.25 -5.39 -9.42
N GLN A 235 -29.38 -4.98 -10.00
CA GLN A 235 -30.68 -4.99 -9.32
C GLN A 235 -31.13 -6.40 -8.97
N GLU A 236 -30.92 -7.38 -9.86
CA GLU A 236 -31.21 -8.78 -9.59
C GLU A 236 -30.31 -9.34 -8.48
N LEU A 237 -29.01 -9.04 -8.51
CA LEU A 237 -28.07 -9.40 -7.43
C LEU A 237 -28.52 -8.82 -6.08
N ASN A 238 -28.97 -7.56 -6.07
CA ASN A 238 -29.50 -6.92 -4.87
C ASN A 238 -30.79 -7.62 -4.37
N ALA A 239 -31.69 -8.01 -5.27
CA ALA A 239 -32.90 -8.75 -4.93
C ALA A 239 -32.56 -10.10 -4.28
N ILE A 240 -31.60 -10.83 -4.84
CA ILE A 240 -31.12 -12.09 -4.27
C ILE A 240 -30.49 -11.86 -2.88
N ALA A 241 -29.66 -10.84 -2.73
CA ALA A 241 -29.05 -10.49 -1.45
C ALA A 241 -30.11 -10.20 -0.38
N LYS A 242 -31.16 -9.45 -0.72
CA LYS A 242 -32.30 -9.19 0.16
C LYS A 242 -33.07 -10.45 0.56
N SER A 243 -33.15 -11.43 -0.35
CA SER A 243 -33.79 -12.72 -0.05
C SER A 243 -33.00 -13.56 0.95
N ARG A 244 -31.69 -13.32 1.08
CA ARG A 244 -30.80 -14.03 1.99
C ARG A 244 -30.77 -13.44 3.40
N SER A 245 -31.00 -12.12 3.52
CA SER A 245 -30.94 -11.42 4.82
C SER A 245 -31.73 -10.12 4.78
N ASP A 246 -32.50 -9.88 5.84
CA ASP A 246 -33.20 -8.60 6.07
C ASP A 246 -32.30 -7.51 6.64
N ASN A 247 -31.05 -7.83 6.99
CA ASN A 247 -30.11 -6.89 7.56
C ASN A 247 -29.67 -5.86 6.53
N LYS A 248 -30.00 -4.58 6.77
CA LYS A 248 -29.64 -3.49 5.88
C LYS A 248 -28.14 -3.34 5.67
N ALA A 249 -27.32 -3.77 6.64
CA ALA A 249 -25.85 -3.67 6.56
C ALA A 249 -25.24 -4.56 5.48
N VAL A 250 -25.97 -5.53 4.95
CA VAL A 250 -25.47 -6.45 3.90
C VAL A 250 -26.12 -6.21 2.53
N GLN A 251 -26.95 -5.20 2.38
CA GLN A 251 -27.58 -4.88 1.09
C GLN A 251 -26.54 -4.36 0.09
N ILE A 252 -26.70 -4.72 -1.17
CA ILE A 252 -25.83 -4.22 -2.25
C ILE A 252 -26.20 -2.78 -2.60
N ILE A 253 -27.50 -2.50 -2.80
CA ILE A 253 -28.01 -1.14 -3.01
C ILE A 253 -28.68 -0.68 -1.72
N ASP A 254 -28.18 0.39 -1.13
CA ASP A 254 -28.69 0.93 0.11
C ASP A 254 -29.88 1.90 -0.09
N GLU A 255 -30.41 2.44 0.99
CA GLU A 255 -31.55 3.35 0.98
C GLU A 255 -31.29 4.70 0.30
N HIS A 256 -30.03 5.04 0.06
CA HIS A 256 -29.56 6.23 -0.66
C HIS A 256 -29.22 5.95 -2.12
N ASN A 257 -29.58 4.76 -2.64
CA ASN A 257 -29.22 4.28 -3.98
C ASN A 257 -27.69 4.23 -4.22
N LEU A 258 -26.91 3.97 -3.19
CA LEU A 258 -25.48 3.68 -3.31
C LEU A 258 -25.27 2.19 -3.49
N VAL A 259 -24.51 1.84 -4.51
CA VAL A 259 -24.12 0.47 -4.80
C VAL A 259 -22.80 0.17 -4.09
N HIS A 260 -22.85 -0.74 -3.13
CA HIS A 260 -21.70 -1.18 -2.34
C HIS A 260 -20.94 -2.28 -3.08
N MET A 261 -19.76 -1.95 -3.60
CA MET A 261 -19.00 -2.87 -4.45
C MET A 261 -18.53 -4.11 -3.67
N ALA A 262 -17.98 -3.92 -2.46
CA ALA A 262 -17.55 -5.03 -1.62
C ALA A 262 -18.70 -5.98 -1.24
N HIS A 263 -19.91 -5.46 -1.03
CA HIS A 263 -21.07 -6.28 -0.71
C HIS A 263 -21.42 -7.23 -1.85
N MET A 264 -21.30 -6.77 -3.08
CA MET A 264 -21.49 -7.60 -4.26
C MET A 264 -20.45 -8.72 -4.32
N ASP A 265 -19.19 -8.40 -4.06
CA ASP A 265 -18.10 -9.38 -4.04
C ASP A 265 -18.30 -10.47 -2.98
N ILE A 266 -18.79 -10.11 -1.79
CA ILE A 266 -18.98 -11.06 -0.70
C ILE A 266 -20.18 -11.96 -0.93
N HIS A 267 -21.33 -11.41 -1.39
CA HIS A 267 -22.50 -12.21 -1.70
C HIS A 267 -22.27 -13.20 -2.84
N PHE A 268 -21.55 -12.79 -3.89
CA PHE A 268 -21.38 -13.53 -5.13
C PHE A 268 -19.95 -13.98 -5.42
N GLY A 269 -19.15 -14.10 -4.39
CA GLY A 269 -17.87 -14.79 -4.38
C GLY A 269 -17.89 -15.92 -3.37
N TYR A 270 -16.97 -16.88 -3.51
CA TYR A 270 -16.92 -18.03 -2.60
C TYR A 270 -15.89 -17.86 -1.46
N SER A 271 -15.08 -16.83 -1.50
CA SER A 271 -14.07 -16.54 -0.47
C SER A 271 -13.88 -15.04 -0.33
N ILE A 272 -13.73 -14.60 0.91
CA ILE A 272 -13.23 -13.26 1.25
C ILE A 272 -12.06 -13.43 2.22
N ASN A 273 -10.95 -12.78 1.93
CA ASN A 273 -9.82 -12.76 2.85
C ASN A 273 -9.38 -11.34 3.21
N GLY A 274 -8.93 -11.19 4.46
CA GLY A 274 -8.10 -10.08 4.88
C GLY A 274 -6.64 -10.36 4.54
N VAL A 275 -5.77 -9.39 4.82
CA VAL A 275 -4.36 -9.41 4.38
C VAL A 275 -3.35 -9.32 5.51
N ALA A 276 -3.81 -9.42 6.74
CA ALA A 276 -3.04 -9.64 7.96
C ALA A 276 -3.97 -10.22 9.03
N SER A 277 -3.40 -10.88 10.03
CA SER A 277 -4.18 -11.53 11.10
C SER A 277 -5.12 -10.55 11.79
N LEU A 278 -4.61 -9.42 12.27
CA LEU A 278 -5.42 -8.38 12.92
C LEU A 278 -6.47 -7.80 11.97
N HIS A 279 -6.11 -7.52 10.72
CA HIS A 279 -7.05 -7.01 9.71
C HIS A 279 -8.24 -7.94 9.54
N THR A 280 -8.00 -9.23 9.41
CA THR A 280 -9.05 -10.23 9.24
C THR A 280 -9.97 -10.27 10.46
N GLU A 281 -9.41 -10.20 11.68
CA GLU A 281 -10.21 -10.14 12.90
C GLU A 281 -11.06 -8.85 12.99
N ILE A 282 -10.54 -7.72 12.58
CA ILE A 282 -11.29 -6.46 12.51
C ILE A 282 -12.45 -6.57 11.49
N LEU A 283 -12.20 -7.17 10.33
CA LEU A 283 -13.25 -7.43 9.34
C LEU A 283 -14.38 -8.29 9.92
N LYS A 284 -14.03 -9.38 10.60
CA LYS A 284 -15.00 -10.31 11.20
C LYS A 284 -15.82 -9.70 12.35
N ASN A 285 -15.17 -8.93 13.20
CA ASN A 285 -15.74 -8.49 14.47
C ASN A 285 -16.28 -7.07 14.46
N SER A 286 -15.93 -6.27 13.46
CA SER A 286 -16.30 -4.86 13.35
C SER A 286 -16.80 -4.51 11.95
N GLU A 287 -15.92 -4.27 11.00
CA GLU A 287 -16.24 -3.65 9.70
C GLU A 287 -17.21 -4.46 8.84
N LEU A 288 -17.07 -5.79 8.80
CA LEU A 288 -17.89 -6.70 8.01
C LEU A 288 -18.57 -7.75 8.90
N LYS A 289 -18.84 -7.42 10.14
CA LYS A 289 -19.42 -8.33 11.12
C LYS A 289 -20.72 -8.98 10.63
N ALA A 290 -21.62 -8.19 10.04
CA ALA A 290 -22.89 -8.68 9.51
C ALA A 290 -22.69 -9.73 8.39
N PHE A 291 -21.67 -9.57 7.57
CA PHE A 291 -21.30 -10.56 6.55
C PHE A 291 -20.66 -11.80 7.15
N TYR A 292 -19.85 -11.65 8.19
CA TYR A 292 -19.28 -12.79 8.89
C TYR A 292 -20.35 -13.64 9.57
N GLU A 293 -21.36 -13.01 10.15
CA GLU A 293 -22.51 -13.71 10.71
C GLU A 293 -23.31 -14.48 9.64
N LEU A 294 -23.40 -13.92 8.42
CA LEU A 294 -24.14 -14.52 7.31
C LEU A 294 -23.34 -15.63 6.59
N TYR A 295 -22.03 -15.43 6.39
CA TYR A 295 -21.15 -16.32 5.64
C TYR A 295 -19.84 -16.61 6.37
N PRO A 296 -19.89 -17.20 7.59
CA PRO A 296 -18.65 -17.42 8.36
C PRO A 296 -17.63 -18.28 7.62
N GLU A 297 -18.09 -19.21 6.78
CA GLU A 297 -17.26 -20.12 6.02
C GLU A 297 -16.45 -19.45 4.88
N LYS A 298 -16.85 -18.26 4.44
CA LYS A 298 -16.14 -17.54 3.38
C LYS A 298 -14.91 -16.79 3.88
N PHE A 299 -14.86 -16.44 5.16
CA PHE A 299 -13.83 -15.58 5.74
C PHE A 299 -12.56 -16.34 6.07
N ASN A 300 -11.44 -15.84 5.58
CA ASN A 300 -10.12 -16.37 5.89
C ASN A 300 -9.05 -15.28 5.86
N ASN A 301 -7.85 -15.60 6.32
CA ASN A 301 -6.71 -14.70 6.32
C ASN A 301 -5.62 -15.16 5.36
N LYS A 302 -5.08 -14.23 4.58
CA LYS A 302 -3.88 -14.42 3.77
C LYS A 302 -2.94 -13.24 4.02
N THR A 303 -2.10 -13.37 5.03
CA THR A 303 -1.12 -12.32 5.33
C THR A 303 -0.27 -12.01 4.12
N ASN A 304 -0.19 -10.74 3.74
CA ASN A 304 0.61 -10.29 2.62
C ASN A 304 2.06 -10.73 2.76
N GLY A 305 2.76 -10.73 1.65
CA GLY A 305 4.17 -11.03 1.57
C GLY A 305 4.84 -10.23 0.46
N ILE A 306 6.15 -10.36 0.41
CA ILE A 306 7.01 -9.66 -0.53
C ILE A 306 7.91 -10.65 -1.26
N THR A 307 8.30 -10.33 -2.49
CA THR A 307 9.30 -11.16 -3.19
C THR A 307 10.70 -10.88 -2.66
N PHE A 308 11.36 -11.94 -2.17
CA PHE A 308 12.74 -11.86 -1.70
C PHE A 308 13.73 -11.68 -2.86
N ARG A 309 13.35 -12.07 -4.08
CA ARG A 309 14.17 -11.84 -5.29
C ARG A 309 14.49 -10.37 -5.48
N ARG A 310 13.49 -9.48 -5.36
CA ARG A 310 13.73 -8.03 -5.42
C ARG A 310 14.28 -7.48 -4.10
N TRP A 311 13.65 -7.81 -2.97
CA TRP A 311 13.84 -7.09 -1.71
C TRP A 311 14.99 -7.62 -0.85
N LEU A 312 15.65 -8.68 -1.29
CA LEU A 312 16.89 -9.17 -0.69
C LEU A 312 17.94 -9.45 -1.76
N LEU A 313 17.67 -10.40 -2.67
CA LEU A 313 18.68 -10.88 -3.62
C LEU A 313 19.16 -9.77 -4.56
N HIS A 314 18.25 -8.92 -5.04
CA HIS A 314 18.56 -7.83 -5.96
C HIS A 314 19.04 -6.56 -5.23
N CYS A 315 18.27 -6.07 -4.26
CA CYS A 315 18.57 -4.75 -3.67
C CYS A 315 19.61 -4.79 -2.55
N ASN A 316 19.91 -5.96 -1.98
CA ASN A 316 20.92 -6.12 -0.92
C ASN A 316 21.80 -7.35 -1.16
N HIS A 317 22.50 -7.32 -2.27
CA HIS A 317 23.30 -8.45 -2.75
C HIS A 317 24.39 -8.86 -1.75
N GLU A 318 25.06 -7.91 -1.12
CA GLU A 318 26.10 -8.18 -0.11
C GLU A 318 25.52 -8.95 1.08
N LEU A 319 24.35 -8.54 1.59
CA LEU A 319 23.67 -9.29 2.68
C LEU A 319 23.29 -10.70 2.22
N SER A 320 22.72 -10.83 1.04
CA SER A 320 22.33 -12.13 0.47
C SER A 320 23.54 -13.06 0.33
N GLN A 321 24.65 -12.57 -0.20
CA GLN A 321 25.87 -13.37 -0.30
C GLN A 321 26.40 -13.79 1.06
N TYR A 322 26.35 -12.92 2.05
CA TYR A 322 26.79 -13.25 3.39
C TYR A 322 25.89 -14.31 4.03
N ILE A 323 24.57 -14.17 3.90
CA ILE A 323 23.62 -15.20 4.36
C ILE A 323 23.94 -16.55 3.72
N THR A 324 24.18 -16.58 2.40
CA THR A 324 24.54 -17.80 1.68
C THR A 324 25.83 -18.44 2.24
N SER A 325 26.81 -17.62 2.60
CA SER A 325 28.06 -18.12 3.21
C SER A 325 27.84 -18.77 4.59
N LEU A 326 26.78 -18.38 5.30
CA LEU A 326 26.48 -18.89 6.65
C LEU A 326 25.59 -20.13 6.62
N ILE A 327 24.55 -20.15 5.78
CA ILE A 327 23.48 -21.15 5.82
C ILE A 327 23.22 -21.87 4.47
N GLY A 328 23.96 -21.53 3.42
CA GLY A 328 23.75 -22.10 2.08
C GLY A 328 22.63 -21.38 1.30
N ASP A 329 22.28 -21.96 0.15
CA ASP A 329 21.37 -21.34 -0.84
C ASP A 329 19.88 -21.66 -0.66
N GLU A 330 19.54 -22.61 0.19
CA GLU A 330 18.16 -23.12 0.29
C GLU A 330 17.12 -22.04 0.60
N TYR A 331 17.50 -20.99 1.35
CA TYR A 331 16.58 -19.90 1.70
C TYR A 331 16.06 -19.13 0.48
N LYS A 332 16.75 -19.20 -0.65
CA LYS A 332 16.33 -18.52 -1.89
C LYS A 332 15.06 -19.10 -2.49
N THR A 333 14.79 -20.37 -2.21
CA THR A 333 13.59 -21.10 -2.66
C THR A 333 12.68 -21.52 -1.51
N ASP A 334 13.20 -21.57 -0.30
CA ASP A 334 12.45 -21.82 0.94
C ASP A 334 12.88 -20.80 2.00
N ALA A 335 12.16 -19.70 2.08
CA ALA A 335 12.48 -18.58 2.96
C ALA A 335 12.45 -18.96 4.46
N THR A 336 11.79 -20.07 4.84
CA THR A 336 11.80 -20.55 6.23
C THR A 336 13.20 -20.92 6.71
N LYS A 337 14.11 -21.21 5.80
CA LYS A 337 15.51 -21.53 6.11
C LYS A 337 16.29 -20.35 6.68
N LEU A 338 15.82 -19.12 6.54
CA LEU A 338 16.44 -17.96 7.21
C LEU A 338 16.54 -18.12 8.72
N LYS A 339 15.66 -18.93 9.34
CA LYS A 339 15.75 -19.24 10.78
C LYS A 339 17.05 -19.90 11.19
N ASP A 340 17.76 -20.56 10.28
CA ASP A 340 19.06 -21.14 10.55
C ASP A 340 20.10 -20.08 10.95
N LEU A 341 19.89 -18.82 10.62
CA LEU A 341 20.72 -17.70 11.08
C LEU A 341 20.74 -17.56 12.61
N LEU A 342 19.72 -18.04 13.31
CA LEU A 342 19.67 -17.97 14.78
C LEU A 342 20.83 -18.70 15.45
N LYS A 343 21.47 -19.65 14.77
CA LYS A 343 22.69 -20.33 15.26
C LYS A 343 23.84 -19.37 15.51
N PHE A 344 23.83 -18.20 14.85
CA PHE A 344 24.89 -17.20 14.89
C PHE A 344 24.55 -16.00 15.78
N VAL A 345 23.47 -16.08 16.55
CA VAL A 345 22.94 -14.95 17.32
C VAL A 345 23.94 -14.41 18.38
N ASP A 346 24.84 -15.25 18.87
CA ASP A 346 25.90 -14.88 19.83
C ASP A 346 27.31 -14.88 19.19
N ASP A 347 27.42 -15.01 17.88
CA ASP A 347 28.68 -14.98 17.16
C ASP A 347 29.09 -13.54 16.83
N GLU A 348 30.04 -13.00 17.58
CA GLU A 348 30.49 -11.61 17.42
C GLU A 348 31.04 -11.31 16.01
N THR A 349 31.68 -12.28 15.35
CA THR A 349 32.19 -12.12 13.99
C THR A 349 31.03 -11.89 13.02
N VAL A 350 29.97 -12.67 13.14
CA VAL A 350 28.76 -12.52 12.33
C VAL A 350 28.06 -11.19 12.62
N LEU A 351 27.90 -10.85 13.89
CA LEU A 351 27.25 -9.60 14.30
C LEU A 351 28.00 -8.37 13.78
N ASN A 352 29.33 -8.35 13.90
CA ASN A 352 30.16 -7.26 13.36
C ASN A 352 30.08 -7.18 11.83
N LYS A 353 30.00 -8.33 11.14
CA LYS A 353 29.84 -8.34 9.69
C LYS A 353 28.48 -7.75 9.26
N LEU A 354 27.41 -8.03 10.00
CA LEU A 354 26.11 -7.40 9.75
C LEU A 354 26.15 -5.89 9.91
N LEU A 355 26.84 -5.39 10.93
CA LEU A 355 27.06 -3.94 11.12
C LEU A 355 27.82 -3.32 9.95
N THR A 356 28.86 -4.01 9.45
CA THR A 356 29.65 -3.57 8.28
C THR A 356 28.79 -3.52 7.01
N ILE A 357 27.99 -4.54 6.77
CA ILE A 357 27.09 -4.58 5.60
C ILE A 357 26.08 -3.42 5.66
N LYS A 358 25.48 -3.18 6.82
CA LYS A 358 24.57 -2.04 7.01
C LYS A 358 25.29 -0.71 6.73
N GLN A 359 26.49 -0.54 7.24
CA GLN A 359 27.28 0.66 7.01
C GLN A 359 27.58 0.88 5.52
N ASN A 360 27.87 -0.18 4.79
CA ASN A 360 28.07 -0.12 3.34
C ASN A 360 26.79 0.33 2.61
N ARG A 361 25.63 -0.20 3.02
CA ARG A 361 24.35 0.23 2.43
C ARG A 361 24.03 1.68 2.73
N LYS A 362 24.36 2.14 3.94
CA LYS A 362 24.20 3.57 4.32
C LYS A 362 25.10 4.47 3.47
N GLN A 363 26.34 4.06 3.24
CA GLN A 363 27.25 4.81 2.37
C GLN A 363 26.75 4.85 0.92
N ASP A 364 26.24 3.73 0.42
CA ASP A 364 25.65 3.67 -0.93
C ASP A 364 24.46 4.63 -1.07
N LEU A 365 23.60 4.70 -0.06
CA LEU A 365 22.49 5.64 -0.04
C LEU A 365 22.97 7.09 -0.04
N CYS A 366 23.98 7.41 0.78
CA CYS A 366 24.58 8.74 0.79
C CYS A 366 25.09 9.14 -0.60
N ASN A 367 25.82 8.25 -1.26
CA ASN A 367 26.34 8.48 -2.58
C ASN A 367 25.23 8.65 -3.63
N TYR A 368 24.17 7.83 -3.53
CA TYR A 368 23.03 7.89 -4.42
C TYR A 368 22.26 9.21 -4.28
N LEU A 369 21.97 9.65 -3.06
CA LEU A 369 21.24 10.90 -2.82
C LEU A 369 22.07 12.13 -3.16
N ASP A 370 23.38 12.10 -2.93
CA ASP A 370 24.27 13.17 -3.35
C ASP A 370 24.26 13.32 -4.89
N LYS A 371 24.39 12.20 -5.60
CA LYS A 371 24.42 12.19 -7.07
C LYS A 371 23.08 12.60 -7.70
N THR A 372 21.97 12.13 -7.15
CA THR A 372 20.64 12.28 -7.77
C THR A 372 19.86 13.49 -7.29
N MET A 373 20.07 13.93 -6.06
CA MET A 373 19.27 14.98 -5.41
C MET A 373 20.13 16.09 -4.77
N HIS A 374 21.46 15.98 -4.88
CA HIS A 374 22.41 16.94 -4.28
C HIS A 374 22.20 17.09 -2.76
N LEU A 375 21.89 15.96 -2.09
CA LEU A 375 21.70 15.89 -0.64
C LEU A 375 22.91 15.21 0.00
N THR A 376 23.54 15.89 0.94
CA THR A 376 24.68 15.36 1.70
C THR A 376 24.20 14.82 3.04
N LEU A 377 24.35 13.51 3.26
CA LEU A 377 23.98 12.83 4.50
C LEU A 377 25.23 12.35 5.23
N ASN A 378 25.12 12.28 6.56
CA ASN A 378 26.17 11.70 7.39
C ASN A 378 25.97 10.16 7.51
N PRO A 379 26.84 9.33 6.89
CA PRO A 379 26.70 7.88 6.92
C PRO A 379 26.90 7.27 8.32
N ASN A 380 27.45 8.04 9.26
CA ASN A 380 27.66 7.61 10.65
C ASN A 380 26.50 8.00 11.56
N SER A 381 25.47 8.63 11.05
CA SER A 381 24.25 8.93 11.80
C SER A 381 23.29 7.72 11.81
N ILE A 382 22.32 7.72 12.72
CA ILE A 382 21.21 6.78 12.72
C ILE A 382 20.31 7.13 11.54
N PHE A 383 19.95 6.15 10.70
CA PHE A 383 18.98 6.35 9.63
C PHE A 383 17.60 5.89 10.08
N ASP A 384 16.74 6.85 10.40
CA ASP A 384 15.36 6.67 10.80
C ASP A 384 14.48 7.00 9.60
N ILE A 385 13.80 6.00 9.04
CA ILE A 385 13.16 6.09 7.71
C ILE A 385 11.67 5.83 7.77
N GLN A 386 10.90 6.77 7.22
CA GLN A 386 9.46 6.64 6.99
C GLN A 386 9.14 6.92 5.52
N ILE A 387 9.01 5.86 4.75
CA ILE A 387 8.76 5.93 3.30
C ILE A 387 7.47 5.17 2.94
N LYS A 388 6.44 5.91 2.62
CA LYS A 388 5.10 5.42 2.30
C LYS A 388 4.25 6.56 1.75
N ARG A 389 3.12 6.26 1.11
CA ARG A 389 2.16 7.30 0.71
C ARG A 389 1.84 8.18 1.90
N LEU A 390 1.68 9.48 1.66
CA LEU A 390 1.26 10.37 2.72
C LEU A 390 -0.24 10.24 2.94
N HIS A 391 -0.59 9.85 4.16
CA HIS A 391 -1.95 9.82 4.66
C HIS A 391 -1.95 10.08 6.16
N GLU A 392 -2.94 10.80 6.66
CA GLU A 392 -3.02 11.15 8.08
C GLU A 392 -3.02 9.93 9.00
N TYR A 393 -3.61 8.78 8.58
CA TYR A 393 -3.60 7.58 9.40
C TYR A 393 -2.22 6.93 9.54
N LYS A 394 -1.31 7.18 8.59
CA LYS A 394 0.09 6.72 8.65
C LYS A 394 0.95 7.58 9.57
N ARG A 395 0.43 8.71 9.97
CA ARG A 395 0.90 9.62 11.00
C ARG A 395 2.30 10.18 10.79
N GLN A 396 2.65 10.51 9.54
CA GLN A 396 3.86 11.29 9.26
C GLN A 396 3.89 12.59 10.07
N GLN A 397 2.73 13.21 10.32
CA GLN A 397 2.60 14.37 11.19
C GLN A 397 3.05 14.10 12.64
N MET A 398 2.85 12.90 13.15
CA MET A 398 3.33 12.54 14.50
C MET A 398 4.85 12.45 14.53
N ASN A 399 5.48 11.89 13.51
CA ASN A 399 6.94 11.90 13.37
C ASN A 399 7.48 13.32 13.22
N LEU A 400 6.81 14.17 12.45
CA LEU A 400 7.12 15.60 12.35
C LEU A 400 7.12 16.27 13.73
N LEU A 401 6.10 16.04 14.55
CA LEU A 401 6.02 16.58 15.91
C LEU A 401 7.12 16.03 16.81
N TYR A 402 7.49 14.76 16.66
CA TYR A 402 8.65 14.19 17.37
C TYR A 402 9.94 14.98 17.06
N ILE A 403 10.19 15.22 15.78
CA ILE A 403 11.41 15.93 15.35
C ILE A 403 11.40 17.37 15.87
N ILE A 404 10.27 18.03 15.85
CA ILE A 404 10.12 19.40 16.38
C ILE A 404 10.46 19.43 17.89
N GLN A 405 9.89 18.51 18.69
CA GLN A 405 10.20 18.48 20.12
C GLN A 405 11.66 18.16 20.38
N LEU A 406 12.29 17.31 19.55
CA LEU A 406 13.71 17.01 19.65
C LEU A 406 14.56 18.24 19.32
N LEU A 407 14.19 19.00 18.29
CA LEU A 407 14.82 20.30 17.98
C LEU A 407 14.76 21.25 19.16
N GLN A 408 13.60 21.36 19.80
CA GLN A 408 13.41 22.21 20.99
C GLN A 408 14.28 21.75 22.18
N LYS A 409 14.38 20.44 22.38
CA LYS A 409 15.29 19.87 23.43
C LYS A 409 16.76 20.18 23.13
N ILE A 410 17.20 20.02 21.88
CA ILE A 410 18.57 20.31 21.46
C ILE A 410 18.88 21.78 21.66
N ARG A 411 17.98 22.69 21.32
CA ARG A 411 18.10 24.12 21.55
C ARG A 411 18.19 24.47 23.05
N SER A 412 17.66 23.60 23.90
CA SER A 412 17.74 23.74 25.37
C SER A 412 18.96 23.04 25.99
N GLY A 413 19.86 22.51 25.17
CA GLY A 413 21.12 21.93 25.61
C GLY A 413 21.23 20.42 25.58
N TYR A 414 20.18 19.70 25.14
CA TYR A 414 20.27 18.25 24.96
C TYR A 414 21.19 17.90 23.79
N VAL A 415 22.02 16.89 23.97
CA VAL A 415 22.94 16.39 22.93
C VAL A 415 22.68 14.90 22.71
N PRO A 416 22.19 14.51 21.51
CA PRO A 416 22.08 13.11 21.16
C PRO A 416 23.42 12.38 21.18
N SER A 417 23.45 11.14 21.65
CA SER A 417 24.70 10.34 21.71
C SER A 417 25.24 10.03 20.32
N THR A 418 24.34 9.76 19.35
CA THR A 418 24.65 9.60 17.93
C THR A 418 23.79 10.54 17.13
N PRO A 419 24.31 11.21 16.10
CA PRO A 419 23.49 12.02 15.19
C PRO A 419 22.40 11.19 14.53
N ILE A 420 21.27 11.82 14.20
CA ILE A 420 20.10 11.14 13.62
C ILE A 420 19.74 11.83 12.31
N THR A 421 19.57 11.04 11.26
CA THR A 421 19.00 11.48 9.99
C THR A 421 17.60 10.90 9.83
N PHE A 422 16.61 11.79 9.85
CA PHE A 422 15.21 11.44 9.60
C PHE A 422 14.94 11.52 8.11
N ILE A 423 14.63 10.38 7.49
CA ILE A 423 14.42 10.30 6.05
C ILE A 423 12.95 10.00 5.77
N PHE A 424 12.31 10.93 5.05
CA PHE A 424 10.95 10.78 4.58
C PHE A 424 10.94 10.55 3.07
N GLY A 425 9.96 9.79 2.60
CA GLY A 425 9.61 9.68 1.20
C GLY A 425 8.10 9.46 1.12
N ALA A 426 7.39 10.40 0.50
CA ALA A 426 5.94 10.36 0.49
C ALA A 426 5.37 11.17 -0.67
N LYS A 427 4.38 10.62 -1.34
CA LYS A 427 3.54 11.34 -2.30
C LYS A 427 2.15 11.51 -1.71
N ALA A 428 1.63 12.73 -1.71
CA ALA A 428 0.25 13.03 -1.34
C ALA A 428 -0.63 12.98 -2.59
N ALA A 429 -1.85 12.45 -2.45
CA ALA A 429 -2.84 12.54 -3.52
C ALA A 429 -3.06 14.03 -3.87
N PRO A 430 -3.18 14.40 -5.18
CA PRO A 430 -3.23 15.80 -5.60
C PRO A 430 -4.33 16.64 -4.92
N ALA A 431 -5.49 16.03 -4.65
CA ALA A 431 -6.62 16.69 -4.00
C ALA A 431 -6.58 16.64 -2.46
N TYR A 432 -5.64 15.94 -1.86
CA TYR A 432 -5.56 15.75 -0.41
C TYR A 432 -4.78 16.88 0.26
N ILE A 433 -5.48 17.97 0.57
CA ILE A 433 -4.90 19.23 1.01
C ILE A 433 -4.07 19.07 2.31
N ILE A 434 -4.62 18.46 3.35
CA ILE A 434 -3.90 18.25 4.63
C ILE A 434 -2.63 17.42 4.44
N ALA A 435 -2.67 16.40 3.58
CA ALA A 435 -1.47 15.61 3.26
C ALA A 435 -0.38 16.48 2.62
N LYS A 436 -0.76 17.38 1.71
CA LYS A 436 0.17 18.34 1.12
C LYS A 436 0.70 19.34 2.15
N ASP A 437 -0.12 19.75 3.11
CA ASP A 437 0.31 20.61 4.21
C ASP A 437 1.36 19.92 5.09
N ILE A 438 1.23 18.62 5.33
CA ILE A 438 2.21 17.84 6.10
C ILE A 438 3.55 17.78 5.35
N ILE A 439 3.53 17.51 4.05
CA ILE A 439 4.75 17.55 3.22
C ILE A 439 5.40 18.93 3.29
N HIS A 440 4.61 19.98 3.16
CA HIS A 440 5.07 21.36 3.24
C HIS A 440 5.77 21.65 4.56
N ALA A 441 5.18 21.25 5.68
CA ALA A 441 5.76 21.45 7.01
C ALA A 441 7.07 20.66 7.17
N ILE A 442 7.16 19.44 6.66
CA ILE A 442 8.40 18.64 6.69
C ILE A 442 9.52 19.34 5.89
N LEU A 443 9.20 19.85 4.70
CA LEU A 443 10.16 20.57 3.86
C LEU A 443 10.64 21.87 4.53
N CYS A 444 9.77 22.61 5.17
CA CYS A 444 10.13 23.80 5.95
C CYS A 444 11.06 23.43 7.11
N LEU A 445 10.71 22.39 7.86
CA LEU A 445 11.53 21.94 8.98
C LEU A 445 12.92 21.45 8.53
N GLN A 446 13.00 20.81 7.38
CA GLN A 446 14.27 20.39 6.77
C GLN A 446 15.22 21.58 6.64
N ASP A 447 14.74 22.69 6.09
CA ASP A 447 15.57 23.89 5.90
C ASP A 447 15.91 24.59 7.22
N ILE A 448 14.96 24.67 8.15
CA ILE A 448 15.19 25.27 9.46
C ILE A 448 16.33 24.54 10.20
N ILE A 449 16.25 23.21 10.24
CA ILE A 449 17.27 22.39 10.92
C ILE A 449 18.63 22.50 10.22
N ALA A 450 18.65 22.47 8.89
CA ALA A 450 19.90 22.60 8.12
C ALA A 450 20.63 23.92 8.38
N LYS A 451 19.89 24.98 8.65
CA LYS A 451 20.43 26.34 8.94
C LYS A 451 20.69 26.59 10.43
N ASP A 452 20.22 25.73 11.32
CA ASP A 452 20.43 25.88 12.74
C ASP A 452 21.89 25.50 13.10
N PRO A 453 22.70 26.44 13.67
CA PRO A 453 24.13 26.22 13.88
C PRO A 453 24.41 25.13 14.94
N VAL A 454 23.48 24.84 15.82
CA VAL A 454 23.60 23.82 16.86
C VAL A 454 22.94 22.53 16.43
N ALA A 455 21.65 22.56 16.07
CA ALA A 455 20.88 21.38 15.76
C ALA A 455 21.40 20.63 14.53
N SER A 456 21.91 21.33 13.51
CA SER A 456 22.46 20.70 12.29
C SER A 456 23.63 19.76 12.54
N LYS A 457 24.29 19.87 13.69
CA LYS A 457 25.35 18.94 14.10
C LYS A 457 24.82 17.58 14.54
N TYR A 458 23.59 17.52 14.99
CA TYR A 458 23.02 16.36 15.67
C TYR A 458 21.84 15.74 14.94
N ILE A 459 21.09 16.52 14.18
CA ILE A 459 19.92 16.03 13.46
C ILE A 459 19.86 16.61 12.05
N GLN A 460 19.31 15.82 11.13
CA GLN A 460 19.02 16.21 9.77
C GLN A 460 17.65 15.64 9.37
N VAL A 461 16.86 16.42 8.65
CA VAL A 461 15.63 15.95 8.02
C VAL A 461 15.83 15.95 6.51
N VAL A 462 15.45 14.87 5.88
CA VAL A 462 15.53 14.71 4.41
C VAL A 462 14.20 14.19 3.88
N MET A 463 13.55 14.96 3.02
CA MET A 463 12.42 14.50 2.24
C MET A 463 12.93 14.09 0.85
N VAL A 464 12.91 12.80 0.56
CA VAL A 464 13.31 12.27 -0.75
C VAL A 464 12.27 12.65 -1.79
N GLU A 465 12.69 13.37 -2.83
CA GLU A 465 11.82 13.78 -3.92
C GLU A 465 11.44 12.59 -4.80
N ASN A 466 10.17 12.52 -5.17
CA ASN A 466 9.66 11.52 -6.11
C ASN A 466 9.90 10.07 -5.67
N TYR A 467 9.60 9.76 -4.41
CA TYR A 467 9.74 8.40 -3.88
C TYR A 467 9.06 7.37 -4.79
N ASN A 468 9.78 6.33 -5.17
CA ASN A 468 9.34 5.26 -6.05
C ASN A 468 10.07 3.95 -5.72
N VAL A 469 9.83 2.88 -6.49
CA VAL A 469 10.46 1.57 -6.25
C VAL A 469 11.99 1.64 -6.38
N THR A 470 12.52 2.40 -7.34
CA THR A 470 13.98 2.56 -7.50
C THR A 470 14.61 3.17 -6.25
N ASN A 471 14.00 4.23 -5.71
CA ASN A 471 14.47 4.83 -4.46
C ASN A 471 14.33 3.86 -3.27
N ALA A 472 13.23 3.09 -3.21
CA ALA A 472 13.00 2.11 -2.16
C ALA A 472 14.12 1.05 -2.11
N GLU A 473 14.61 0.60 -3.25
CA GLU A 473 15.69 -0.37 -3.33
C GLU A 473 17.02 0.13 -2.72
N LYS A 474 17.20 1.45 -2.63
CA LYS A 474 18.35 2.09 -1.99
C LYS A 474 18.09 2.44 -0.52
N LEU A 475 16.88 2.89 -0.21
CA LEU A 475 16.49 3.33 1.13
C LEU A 475 16.33 2.17 2.11
N ILE A 476 15.67 1.09 1.70
CA ILE A 476 15.33 -0.03 2.57
C ILE A 476 16.57 -0.73 3.12
N PRO A 477 17.58 -1.11 2.32
CA PRO A 477 18.79 -1.75 2.84
C PRO A 477 19.60 -0.87 3.81
N ALA A 478 19.49 0.45 3.69
CA ALA A 478 20.24 1.41 4.49
C ALA A 478 19.58 1.78 5.83
N CYS A 479 18.40 1.29 6.11
CA CYS A 479 17.58 1.68 7.23
C CYS A 479 18.05 1.06 8.55
N ASP A 480 18.15 1.88 9.60
CA ASP A 480 18.33 1.42 10.99
C ASP A 480 16.98 1.25 11.70
N PHE A 481 16.13 2.26 11.63
CA PHE A 481 14.79 2.30 12.24
C PHE A 481 13.70 2.42 11.21
N SER A 482 12.83 1.42 11.15
CA SER A 482 11.66 1.38 10.26
C SER A 482 10.44 1.96 10.98
N GLU A 483 9.95 3.08 10.50
CA GLU A 483 8.80 3.79 11.06
C GLU A 483 7.49 3.21 10.52
N GLN A 484 6.76 2.49 11.38
CA GLN A 484 5.49 1.83 11.08
C GLN A 484 4.43 2.24 12.11
N ILE A 485 4.14 3.54 12.15
CA ILE A 485 3.44 4.22 13.24
C ILE A 485 1.98 4.59 12.94
N SER A 486 1.33 3.87 12.03
CA SER A 486 -0.08 4.05 11.75
C SER A 486 -0.94 3.95 13.02
N LEU A 487 -2.10 4.61 13.03
CA LEU A 487 -3.04 4.43 14.14
C LEU A 487 -3.53 2.98 14.13
N ALA A 488 -3.46 2.31 15.27
CA ALA A 488 -3.92 0.94 15.41
C ALA A 488 -5.35 0.78 14.88
N SER A 489 -5.62 -0.29 14.15
CA SER A 489 -6.86 -0.58 13.43
C SER A 489 -7.00 0.08 12.04
N LYS A 490 -6.03 0.79 11.52
CA LYS A 490 -6.17 1.54 10.26
C LYS A 490 -5.36 0.98 9.08
N GLU A 491 -4.16 0.47 9.30
CA GLU A 491 -3.39 -0.21 8.26
C GLU A 491 -3.85 -1.67 8.12
N ALA A 492 -4.25 -2.08 6.94
CA ALA A 492 -4.69 -3.46 6.72
C ALA A 492 -3.54 -4.45 6.93
N SER A 493 -2.39 -4.21 6.34
CA SER A 493 -1.20 -5.05 6.49
C SER A 493 0.07 -4.21 6.54
N GLY A 494 0.31 -3.41 5.50
CA GLY A 494 1.62 -2.90 5.17
C GLY A 494 2.47 -3.99 4.50
N THR A 495 3.42 -3.56 3.70
CA THR A 495 4.45 -4.42 3.12
C THR A 495 5.84 -3.83 3.28
N GLY A 496 5.93 -2.51 3.46
CA GLY A 496 7.19 -1.84 3.79
C GLY A 496 7.82 -2.40 5.07
N ASN A 497 7.02 -2.61 6.10
CA ASN A 497 7.44 -3.23 7.35
C ASN A 497 8.18 -4.57 7.13
N MET A 498 7.70 -5.41 6.23
CA MET A 498 8.30 -6.70 5.89
C MET A 498 9.64 -6.53 5.16
N LYS A 499 9.73 -5.58 4.25
CA LYS A 499 10.95 -5.27 3.47
C LYS A 499 12.07 -4.78 4.37
N PHE A 500 11.75 -3.89 5.30
CA PHE A 500 12.69 -3.38 6.29
C PHE A 500 13.17 -4.48 7.23
N MET A 501 12.26 -5.30 7.76
CA MET A 501 12.59 -6.44 8.62
C MET A 501 13.57 -7.39 7.93
N LEU A 502 13.30 -7.73 6.67
CA LEU A 502 14.15 -8.62 5.87
C LEU A 502 15.57 -8.07 5.69
N ASN A 503 15.72 -6.75 5.69
CA ASN A 503 17.00 -6.06 5.53
C ASN A 503 17.65 -5.67 6.88
N GLY A 504 17.11 -6.15 7.99
CA GLY A 504 17.72 -5.99 9.31
C GLY A 504 17.42 -4.67 10.01
N ALA A 505 16.49 -3.86 9.50
CA ALA A 505 16.01 -2.69 10.21
C ALA A 505 15.13 -3.11 11.40
N ILE A 506 15.14 -2.31 12.47
CA ILE A 506 14.31 -2.53 13.64
C ILE A 506 13.06 -1.67 13.53
N THR A 507 11.89 -2.28 13.69
CA THR A 507 10.61 -1.60 13.61
C THR A 507 10.32 -0.78 14.86
N ILE A 508 9.95 0.49 14.68
CA ILE A 508 9.21 1.29 15.66
C ILE A 508 7.78 1.38 15.13
N GLY A 509 6.82 0.90 15.87
CA GLY A 509 5.46 0.82 15.35
C GLY A 509 4.39 0.64 16.42
N THR A 510 3.18 0.55 15.92
CA THR A 510 1.97 0.26 16.71
C THR A 510 1.52 -1.18 16.47
N GLU A 511 0.64 -1.70 17.33
CA GLU A 511 -0.01 -3.00 17.12
C GLU A 511 -1.08 -2.86 16.03
N ASP A 512 -0.62 -2.78 14.78
CA ASP A 512 -1.45 -2.55 13.61
C ASP A 512 -0.94 -3.37 12.41
N GLY A 513 -1.86 -3.83 11.58
CA GLY A 513 -1.54 -4.59 10.37
C GLY A 513 -0.58 -5.76 10.66
N ALA A 514 0.37 -5.95 9.76
CA ALA A 514 1.38 -7.01 9.89
C ALA A 514 2.42 -6.73 10.98
N ASN A 515 2.47 -5.53 11.58
CA ASN A 515 3.34 -5.28 12.73
C ASN A 515 3.06 -6.24 13.88
N VAL A 516 1.80 -6.64 14.07
CA VAL A 516 1.38 -7.63 15.08
C VAL A 516 2.10 -8.95 14.87
N GLU A 517 2.13 -9.41 13.62
CA GLU A 517 2.79 -10.68 13.26
C GLU A 517 4.31 -10.58 13.32
N ILE A 518 4.90 -9.42 12.98
CA ILE A 518 6.32 -9.17 13.20
C ILE A 518 6.66 -9.28 14.69
N HIS A 519 5.87 -8.62 15.54
CA HIS A 519 6.04 -8.64 17.00
C HIS A 519 5.98 -10.08 17.55
N GLU A 520 4.99 -10.85 17.15
CA GLU A 520 4.87 -12.26 17.55
C GLU A 520 6.10 -13.10 17.14
N LEU A 521 6.65 -12.84 15.95
CA LEU A 521 7.78 -13.59 15.41
C LEU A 521 9.12 -13.24 16.09
N VAL A 522 9.35 -11.97 16.39
CA VAL A 522 10.66 -11.52 16.89
C VAL A 522 10.71 -11.37 18.41
N GLY A 523 9.57 -11.24 19.07
CA GLY A 523 9.47 -11.01 20.52
C GLY A 523 9.71 -9.55 20.92
N ASP A 524 9.38 -9.24 22.18
CA ASP A 524 9.37 -7.87 22.73
C ASP A 524 10.72 -7.16 22.66
N ASP A 525 11.81 -7.90 22.75
CA ASP A 525 13.17 -7.32 22.79
C ASP A 525 13.68 -6.87 21.40
N ASN A 526 12.98 -7.21 20.33
CA ASN A 526 13.47 -7.03 18.96
C ASN A 526 12.56 -6.15 18.09
N ILE A 527 11.66 -5.43 18.73
CA ILE A 527 10.73 -4.47 18.13
C ILE A 527 10.38 -3.42 19.19
N TYR A 528 10.03 -2.22 18.76
CA TYR A 528 9.59 -1.15 19.66
C TYR A 528 8.13 -0.82 19.37
N ILE A 529 7.25 -1.22 20.29
CA ILE A 529 5.81 -1.03 20.18
C ILE A 529 5.35 0.05 21.15
N PHE A 530 4.46 0.91 20.69
CA PHE A 530 3.85 1.98 21.48
C PHE A 530 2.40 2.22 21.05
N GLY A 531 1.69 3.00 21.85
CA GLY A 531 0.37 3.53 21.53
C GLY A 531 -0.80 2.65 21.95
N GLU A 532 -2.00 3.16 21.67
CA GLU A 532 -3.24 2.49 22.01
C GLU A 532 -3.44 1.21 21.19
N SER A 533 -4.15 0.25 21.76
CA SER A 533 -4.54 -0.96 21.04
C SER A 533 -5.63 -0.67 20.01
N SER A 534 -5.83 -1.60 19.07
CA SER A 534 -6.92 -1.47 18.08
C SER A 534 -8.30 -1.44 18.74
N ASP A 535 -8.49 -2.20 19.80
CA ASP A 535 -9.77 -2.21 20.53
C ASP A 535 -10.06 -0.88 21.22
N ASP A 536 -9.04 -0.28 21.83
CA ASP A 536 -9.15 1.04 22.46
C ASP A 536 -9.44 2.14 21.43
N VAL A 537 -8.77 2.11 20.28
CA VAL A 537 -8.99 3.06 19.19
C VAL A 537 -10.43 2.93 18.64
N ILE A 538 -10.89 1.71 18.40
CA ILE A 538 -12.25 1.45 17.93
C ILE A 538 -13.26 1.94 18.95
N ALA A 539 -13.01 1.74 20.25
CA ALA A 539 -13.86 2.23 21.33
C ALA A 539 -13.90 3.78 21.33
N HIS A 540 -12.79 4.45 21.15
CA HIS A 540 -12.75 5.92 21.02
C HIS A 540 -13.64 6.44 19.88
N TYR A 541 -13.57 5.81 18.71
CA TYR A 541 -14.44 6.17 17.59
C TYR A 541 -15.91 5.90 17.87
N ASN A 542 -16.23 4.74 18.44
CA ASN A 542 -17.62 4.37 18.76
C ASN A 542 -18.24 5.30 19.81
N ASN A 543 -17.46 5.70 20.80
CA ASN A 543 -17.89 6.58 21.89
C ASN A 543 -17.76 8.08 21.54
N ASN A 544 -17.07 8.40 20.45
CA ASN A 544 -16.76 9.77 20.04
C ASN A 544 -16.19 10.60 21.21
N ASP A 545 -15.25 10.04 21.95
CA ASP A 545 -14.74 10.58 23.21
C ASP A 545 -13.32 11.18 23.12
N TYR A 546 -12.68 11.13 21.93
CA TYR A 546 -11.36 11.73 21.72
C TYR A 546 -11.48 13.24 21.54
N ASP A 547 -10.74 13.99 22.36
CA ASP A 547 -10.65 15.46 22.30
C ASP A 547 -9.17 15.87 22.15
N ALA A 548 -8.77 16.23 20.94
CA ALA A 548 -7.42 16.67 20.63
C ALA A 548 -7.01 17.92 21.45
N GLY A 549 -7.93 18.84 21.61
CA GLY A 549 -7.70 20.09 22.37
C GLY A 549 -7.30 19.85 23.82
N LYS A 550 -7.80 18.77 24.42
CA LYS A 550 -7.44 18.38 25.78
C LYS A 550 -5.97 18.01 25.90
N TYR A 551 -5.45 17.21 24.95
CA TYR A 551 -4.01 16.84 24.92
C TYR A 551 -3.13 18.05 24.64
N TYR A 552 -3.56 18.90 23.69
CA TYR A 552 -2.85 20.12 23.35
C TYR A 552 -2.76 21.10 24.54
N ASN A 553 -3.86 21.30 25.27
CA ASN A 553 -3.90 22.28 26.37
C ASN A 553 -3.26 21.79 27.66
N ASN A 554 -3.20 20.47 27.90
CA ASN A 554 -2.77 19.89 29.17
C ASN A 554 -1.33 19.36 29.18
N ASP A 555 -0.65 19.40 28.05
CA ASP A 555 0.74 18.97 27.94
C ASP A 555 1.58 20.02 27.23
N GLU A 556 2.56 20.56 27.94
CA GLU A 556 3.41 21.64 27.46
C GLU A 556 4.31 21.19 26.30
N ILE A 557 4.80 19.97 26.32
CA ILE A 557 5.65 19.42 25.23
C ILE A 557 4.83 19.30 23.95
N ILE A 558 3.63 18.77 24.04
CA ILE A 558 2.70 18.65 22.90
C ILE A 558 2.35 20.05 22.37
N LYS A 559 1.96 20.95 23.26
CA LYS A 559 1.59 22.32 22.88
C LYS A 559 2.73 23.03 22.17
N ASN A 560 3.93 22.99 22.71
CA ASN A 560 5.09 23.66 22.14
C ASN A 560 5.47 23.07 20.76
N ALA A 561 5.38 21.75 20.60
CA ALA A 561 5.66 21.11 19.33
C ALA A 561 4.61 21.50 18.25
N VAL A 562 3.34 21.48 18.60
CA VAL A 562 2.25 21.85 17.67
C VAL A 562 2.32 23.34 17.32
N ASP A 563 2.53 24.21 18.30
CA ASP A 563 2.61 25.66 18.10
C ASP A 563 3.84 26.08 17.28
N PHE A 564 4.90 25.28 17.26
CA PHE A 564 6.04 25.53 16.39
C PHE A 564 5.67 25.60 14.91
N LEU A 565 4.64 24.87 14.48
CA LEU A 565 4.16 24.87 13.09
C LEU A 565 3.74 26.26 12.63
N ILE A 566 3.23 27.10 13.54
CA ILE A 566 2.78 28.47 13.24
C ILE A 566 3.74 29.53 13.80
N SER A 567 4.93 29.14 14.22
CA SER A 567 5.97 30.07 14.66
C SER A 567 6.41 31.00 13.54
N GLU A 568 6.97 32.15 13.90
CA GLU A 568 7.56 33.08 12.93
C GLU A 568 8.63 32.40 12.09
N GLU A 569 9.40 31.50 12.69
CA GLU A 569 10.47 30.75 12.03
C GLU A 569 9.91 29.86 10.89
N MET A 570 8.81 29.17 11.12
CA MET A 570 8.14 28.38 10.09
C MET A 570 7.43 29.25 9.05
N THR A 571 6.69 30.24 9.50
CA THR A 571 5.87 31.08 8.59
C THR A 571 6.72 32.04 7.75
N SER A 572 7.94 32.33 8.16
CA SER A 572 8.85 33.17 7.36
C SER A 572 9.38 32.48 6.09
N ILE A 573 9.43 31.16 6.08
CA ILE A 573 9.91 30.37 4.93
C ILE A 573 8.77 29.58 4.26
N GLY A 574 7.73 29.24 4.99
CA GLY A 574 6.58 28.48 4.51
C GLY A 574 5.38 29.33 4.18
N GLN A 575 4.35 28.66 3.66
CA GLN A 575 3.05 29.28 3.38
C GLN A 575 2.23 29.32 4.66
N THR A 576 1.92 30.51 5.14
CA THR A 576 1.19 30.73 6.39
C THR A 576 -0.15 29.99 6.41
N GLU A 577 -0.92 30.03 5.34
CA GLU A 577 -2.21 29.35 5.24
C GLU A 577 -2.09 27.84 5.43
N ASN A 578 -1.13 27.19 4.77
CA ASN A 578 -0.93 25.75 4.86
C ASN A 578 -0.51 25.33 6.28
N LEU A 579 0.38 26.09 6.91
CA LEU A 579 0.87 25.81 8.27
C LEU A 579 -0.23 26.01 9.31
N HIS A 580 -1.01 27.06 9.20
CA HIS A 580 -2.15 27.32 10.09
C HIS A 580 -3.25 26.28 9.93
N ARG A 581 -3.51 25.82 8.71
CA ARG A 581 -4.49 24.75 8.45
C ARG A 581 -4.08 23.43 9.12
N LEU A 582 -2.80 23.05 9.02
CA LEU A 582 -2.26 21.86 9.69
C LEU A 582 -2.35 22.00 11.22
N HIS A 583 -1.93 23.14 11.75
CA HIS A 583 -2.02 23.43 13.18
C HIS A 583 -3.47 23.30 13.68
N HIS A 584 -4.41 23.93 12.98
CA HIS A 584 -5.83 23.87 13.33
C HIS A 584 -6.38 22.46 13.30
N GLU A 585 -6.03 21.67 12.29
CA GLU A 585 -6.44 20.27 12.19
C GLU A 585 -5.96 19.45 13.39
N LEU A 586 -4.71 19.63 13.80
CA LEU A 586 -4.11 18.89 14.92
C LEU A 586 -4.75 19.23 16.27
N ILE A 587 -5.16 20.48 16.50
CA ILE A 587 -5.75 20.89 17.79
C ILE A 587 -7.27 20.73 17.87
N SER A 588 -7.95 20.63 16.71
CA SER A 588 -9.41 20.55 16.66
C SER A 588 -9.93 19.13 16.39
N LYS A 589 -9.40 18.47 15.39
CA LYS A 589 -9.87 17.15 14.97
C LYS A 589 -8.89 16.05 15.33
N ASP A 590 -7.67 16.16 14.84
CA ASP A 590 -6.66 15.12 14.97
C ASP A 590 -7.28 13.71 14.81
N TRP A 591 -7.96 13.50 13.68
CA TRP A 591 -8.84 12.37 13.45
C TRP A 591 -8.14 11.02 13.68
N PHE A 592 -6.83 10.96 13.51
CA PHE A 592 -6.03 9.75 13.72
C PHE A 592 -5.21 9.80 15.02
N MET A 593 -5.64 10.59 15.99
CA MET A 593 -5.21 10.55 17.40
C MET A 593 -3.69 10.67 17.58
N SER A 594 -3.03 11.48 16.75
CA SER A 594 -1.57 11.68 16.84
C SER A 594 -1.16 12.25 18.19
N LEU A 595 -1.92 13.19 18.77
CA LEU A 595 -1.61 13.79 20.05
C LEU A 595 -1.80 12.82 21.23
N LEU A 596 -2.73 11.86 21.10
CA LEU A 596 -2.94 10.81 22.10
C LEU A 596 -1.69 9.94 22.26
N ASP A 597 -1.09 9.53 21.15
CA ASP A 597 0.03 8.59 21.13
C ASP A 597 1.41 9.28 21.16
N LEU A 598 1.47 10.60 21.02
CA LEU A 598 2.74 11.33 20.85
C LEU A 598 3.71 11.14 22.02
N LYS A 599 3.24 11.20 23.26
CA LYS A 599 4.11 11.03 24.44
C LYS A 599 4.70 9.62 24.52
N ALA A 600 3.89 8.59 24.28
CA ALA A 600 4.36 7.22 24.24
C ALA A 600 5.37 7.02 23.09
N TYR A 601 5.12 7.64 21.94
CA TYR A 601 6.03 7.62 20.80
C TYR A 601 7.39 8.25 21.16
N ILE A 602 7.38 9.42 21.78
CA ILE A 602 8.61 10.11 22.24
C ILE A 602 9.43 9.19 23.14
N GLN A 603 8.79 8.62 24.17
CA GLN A 603 9.47 7.74 25.13
C GLN A 603 10.06 6.51 24.45
N THR A 604 9.32 5.90 23.56
CA THR A 604 9.74 4.68 22.84
C THR A 604 10.92 4.98 21.91
N LYS A 605 10.88 6.07 21.15
CA LYS A 605 12.00 6.46 20.28
C LYS A 605 13.25 6.80 21.07
N ASP A 606 13.12 7.53 22.16
CA ASP A 606 14.26 7.89 23.00
C ASP A 606 14.94 6.63 23.59
N GLN A 607 14.15 5.66 24.02
CA GLN A 607 14.67 4.37 24.47
C GLN A 607 15.37 3.61 23.34
N ALA A 608 14.77 3.59 22.17
CA ALA A 608 15.33 2.89 21.00
C ALA A 608 16.67 3.48 20.57
N TYR A 609 16.81 4.80 20.59
CA TYR A 609 18.09 5.45 20.28
C TYR A 609 19.17 5.18 21.33
N ASN A 610 18.80 5.04 22.60
CA ASN A 610 19.73 4.60 23.63
C ASN A 610 20.19 3.17 23.40
N ASP A 611 19.29 2.26 23.05
CA ASP A 611 19.62 0.85 22.77
C ASP A 611 20.52 0.72 21.54
N TYR A 612 20.42 1.62 20.57
CA TYR A 612 21.28 1.65 19.39
C TYR A 612 22.77 1.76 19.73
N GLU A 613 23.12 2.38 20.83
CA GLU A 613 24.52 2.62 21.23
C GLU A 613 25.27 1.32 21.53
N ASP A 614 24.62 0.29 22.05
CA ASP A 614 25.21 -1.04 22.18
C ASP A 614 25.16 -1.77 20.82
N ARG A 615 26.25 -1.62 20.06
CA ARG A 615 26.29 -2.04 18.66
C ARG A 615 26.15 -3.55 18.46
N LEU A 616 26.71 -4.37 19.35
CA LEU A 616 26.56 -5.82 19.27
C LEU A 616 25.14 -6.26 19.64
N ALA A 617 24.57 -5.70 20.69
CA ALA A 617 23.18 -5.96 21.06
C ALA A 617 22.22 -5.52 19.94
N TRP A 618 22.50 -4.39 19.28
CA TRP A 618 21.73 -3.92 18.13
C TRP A 618 21.82 -4.87 16.93
N ALA A 619 23.03 -5.34 16.60
CA ALA A 619 23.25 -6.31 15.54
C ALA A 619 22.50 -7.62 15.80
N LYS A 620 22.42 -8.05 17.06
CA LYS A 620 21.64 -9.21 17.49
C LYS A 620 20.16 -9.05 17.19
N LYS A 621 19.58 -7.87 17.50
CA LYS A 621 18.19 -7.55 17.12
C LYS A 621 18.00 -7.63 15.61
N SER A 622 18.93 -7.07 14.83
CA SER A 622 18.93 -7.15 13.36
C SER A 622 18.91 -8.59 12.85
N LEU A 623 19.80 -9.43 13.38
CA LEU A 623 19.89 -10.85 13.00
C LEU A 623 18.57 -11.57 13.27
N ILE A 624 17.98 -11.36 14.44
CA ILE A 624 16.71 -12.01 14.84
C ILE A 624 15.58 -11.58 13.89
N ASN A 625 15.53 -10.31 13.50
CA ASN A 625 14.56 -9.82 12.52
C ASN A 625 14.73 -10.50 11.15
N ILE A 626 15.94 -10.54 10.61
CA ILE A 626 16.23 -11.21 9.32
C ILE A 626 15.85 -12.69 9.40
N ALA A 627 16.26 -13.38 10.47
CA ALA A 627 16.02 -14.80 10.65
C ALA A 627 14.52 -15.18 10.67
N ASN A 628 13.68 -14.28 11.17
CA ASN A 628 12.24 -14.49 11.27
C ASN A 628 11.44 -13.88 10.11
N ALA A 629 12.10 -13.25 9.14
CA ALA A 629 11.43 -12.59 8.02
C ALA A 629 10.89 -13.58 6.97
N GLY A 630 11.29 -14.83 7.01
CA GLY A 630 10.89 -15.84 6.01
C GLY A 630 9.37 -16.03 5.88
N TYR A 631 8.64 -15.87 6.97
CA TYR A 631 7.17 -15.90 6.97
C TYR A 631 6.56 -14.89 5.99
N PHE A 632 7.22 -13.75 5.77
CA PHE A 632 6.73 -12.69 4.89
C PHE A 632 7.15 -12.84 3.43
N SER A 633 7.63 -14.01 3.03
CA SER A 633 7.80 -14.32 1.60
C SER A 633 6.45 -14.39 0.89
N SER A 634 6.32 -13.72 -0.25
CA SER A 634 5.14 -13.84 -1.09
C SER A 634 4.96 -15.25 -1.65
N ASP A 635 6.00 -16.07 -1.68
CA ASP A 635 5.89 -17.50 -2.04
C ASP A 635 5.00 -18.24 -1.04
N ARG A 636 5.15 -17.97 0.27
CA ARG A 636 4.24 -18.51 1.29
C ARG A 636 2.82 -18.01 1.08
N THR A 637 2.64 -16.71 0.86
CA THR A 637 1.31 -16.11 0.64
C THR A 637 0.59 -16.79 -0.52
N ILE A 638 1.26 -16.90 -1.66
CA ILE A 638 0.68 -17.50 -2.87
C ILE A 638 0.41 -18.99 -2.68
N ALA A 639 1.29 -19.71 -1.99
CA ALA A 639 1.03 -21.13 -1.66
C ALA A 639 -0.26 -21.28 -0.84
N GLU A 640 -0.50 -20.38 0.12
CA GLU A 640 -1.73 -20.38 0.93
C GLU A 640 -2.97 -20.04 0.09
N TYR A 641 -2.89 -19.04 -0.80
CA TYR A 641 -3.98 -18.75 -1.75
C TYR A 641 -4.30 -19.98 -2.60
N ASN A 642 -3.28 -20.64 -3.10
CA ASN A 642 -3.49 -21.82 -3.95
C ASN A 642 -4.09 -22.99 -3.16
N ASN A 643 -3.57 -23.27 -1.97
CA ASN A 643 -4.06 -24.39 -1.16
C ASN A 643 -5.51 -24.20 -0.69
N ASP A 644 -5.89 -22.98 -0.34
CA ASP A 644 -7.18 -22.70 0.31
C ASP A 644 -8.25 -22.17 -0.65
N ILE A 645 -7.86 -21.54 -1.74
CA ILE A 645 -8.80 -20.80 -2.62
C ILE A 645 -8.72 -21.25 -4.08
N TRP A 646 -7.53 -21.24 -4.69
CA TRP A 646 -7.41 -21.45 -6.14
C TRP A 646 -7.37 -22.91 -6.55
N HIS A 647 -6.69 -23.76 -5.80
CA HIS A 647 -6.54 -25.20 -6.06
C HIS A 647 -5.96 -25.53 -7.44
N LEU A 648 -4.96 -24.73 -7.88
CA LEU A 648 -4.27 -24.95 -9.14
C LEU A 648 -3.27 -26.13 -9.01
N ASP A 649 -3.14 -26.90 -10.07
CA ASP A 649 -2.12 -27.93 -10.17
C ASP A 649 -0.74 -27.31 -10.40
N LYS A 650 0.31 -27.95 -9.85
CA LYS A 650 1.71 -27.51 -9.99
C LYS A 650 2.33 -28.03 -11.27
#